data_f7df02884776b8a9d1a0509973e129fb
#
_entry.id   f7df02884776b8a9d1a0509973e129fb
#
_cell.length_a   1.000
_cell.length_b   1.000
_cell.length_c   1.000
_cell.angle_alpha   90.00
_cell.angle_beta   90.00
_cell.angle_gamma   90.00
#
_symmetry.space_group_name_H-M   'P 1'
#
loop_
_entity.id
_entity.type
_entity.pdbx_description
1 polymer ?
#
loop_
_entity_poly.entity_id
_entity_poly.type
_entity_poly.pdbx_seq_one_letter_code
_entity_poly.pdbx_strand_id
1 'polypeptide(L)'
;MPKKAEKNTYDSSNIQVLKGLEAVKKRPGMYIGDTDDGSGLHHMVFEVLDNCIDEAMAGHCSDINVIVNKDGSVTVKDNGRGIPVDVHKKEGISAAELILTTLHSGGKFDDNSYKVSGGLHGVGVSVVNALSDKLILKVCRDGGEYIQEYENGRPKAKLKKVKASKETGTEITFYPSDTIFTSINFEIERIYKRIQELSFLNAGVSINVIDERTNKTKKFKNNGGLSSYVTHLKGRKQQVSEIFECSATENEVGVEIALQWTDSYSENVLCYTNNIPQKDGGTHLAGFRGSLTRVLKAFIKKENAKKTPTDLLGEDVREGITAIISVKVPDPKFSSQTKEKLVSSEVESVVSTVFSKYFNEYLLENPKDAMAIYGKVAEAALAREAARKAREMTRRKGVLEIAGLPGKLADCQEKDPTLSEIYIVEGDSAGGSAKQGRNRKNQAILPLKGKIINVEKARIDKVLGSQEVGTLIKALGCGIGKEDFDIEKLRYHRIIIMTDADVDGSHIRTLLLTFFYRQMFEIVDRGHIYIALPPLYKITKGKEFVYASDEQQKEDAVKEFSRNGGRGLEVQRYKGLGEMNPEQLWTTTMDPEHRRMMRVDIKDVQDANESFEILMGDEVEPRREFIDANALSVTDLDI
;
A
#
# COMPACT_ATOMS: atom_id res chain seq x y z
N MET A 1 -24.91 -11.59 51.18
CA MET A 1 -25.40 -12.57 50.17
C MET A 1 -24.56 -12.37 48.92
N PRO A 2 -23.88 -13.40 48.43
CA PRO A 2 -23.07 -13.26 47.20
C PRO A 2 -24.03 -13.22 45.98
N LYS A 3 -23.80 -12.23 45.08
CA LYS A 3 -24.48 -12.12 43.81
C LYS A 3 -24.21 -13.42 42.99
N LYS A 4 -25.27 -14.12 42.57
CA LYS A 4 -25.17 -15.22 41.61
C LYS A 4 -24.52 -14.69 40.33
N ALA A 5 -23.43 -15.32 39.91
CA ALA A 5 -22.89 -15.16 38.58
C ALA A 5 -23.94 -15.63 37.56
N GLU A 6 -24.40 -14.73 36.71
CA GLU A 6 -25.21 -15.09 35.54
C GLU A 6 -24.35 -16.00 34.65
N LYS A 7 -24.80 -17.24 34.50
CA LYS A 7 -24.24 -18.16 33.51
C LYS A 7 -24.57 -17.60 32.12
N ASN A 8 -23.56 -17.09 31.41
CA ASN A 8 -23.66 -16.81 29.98
C ASN A 8 -23.90 -18.15 29.26
N THR A 9 -25.15 -18.54 29.12
CA THR A 9 -25.56 -19.72 28.32
C THR A 9 -25.67 -19.24 26.88
N TYR A 10 -24.83 -19.80 26.01
CA TYR A 10 -24.94 -19.60 24.55
C TYR A 10 -26.05 -20.54 24.05
N ASP A 11 -27.20 -19.96 23.70
CA ASP A 11 -28.36 -20.70 23.18
C ASP A 11 -29.00 -19.97 21.97
N SER A 12 -30.09 -20.46 21.46
CA SER A 12 -30.75 -19.91 20.27
C SER A 12 -31.22 -18.45 20.44
N SER A 13 -31.39 -17.95 21.66
CA SER A 13 -31.77 -16.57 21.94
C SER A 13 -30.59 -15.59 21.69
N ASN A 14 -29.37 -16.09 21.66
CA ASN A 14 -28.17 -15.32 21.37
C ASN A 14 -27.91 -15.16 19.86
N ILE A 15 -28.65 -15.88 19.01
CA ILE A 15 -28.52 -15.79 17.56
C ILE A 15 -29.39 -14.67 17.03
N GLN A 16 -28.72 -13.60 16.55
CA GLN A 16 -29.38 -12.45 15.93
C GLN A 16 -29.31 -12.56 14.41
N VAL A 17 -30.46 -12.45 13.76
CA VAL A 17 -30.55 -12.36 12.29
C VAL A 17 -30.63 -10.88 11.91
N LEU A 18 -29.56 -10.37 11.29
CA LEU A 18 -29.52 -9.00 10.76
C LEU A 18 -30.14 -9.00 9.36
N LYS A 19 -31.07 -8.08 9.10
CA LYS A 19 -31.75 -7.97 7.80
C LYS A 19 -31.27 -6.73 7.04
N GLY A 20 -31.09 -6.89 5.71
CA GLY A 20 -30.77 -5.78 4.81
C GLY A 20 -29.50 -5.03 5.21
N LEU A 21 -29.58 -3.69 5.24
CA LEU A 21 -28.43 -2.81 5.50
C LEU A 21 -27.97 -2.78 6.97
N GLU A 22 -28.69 -3.40 7.90
CA GLU A 22 -28.30 -3.48 9.32
C GLU A 22 -27.01 -4.29 9.51
N ALA A 23 -26.78 -5.33 8.67
CA ALA A 23 -25.56 -6.11 8.69
C ALA A 23 -24.33 -5.26 8.32
N VAL A 24 -24.48 -4.38 7.33
CA VAL A 24 -23.43 -3.44 6.90
C VAL A 24 -23.06 -2.49 8.02
N LYS A 25 -24.03 -1.86 8.66
CA LYS A 25 -23.80 -0.94 9.78
C LYS A 25 -23.11 -1.59 10.98
N LYS A 26 -23.48 -2.84 11.27
CA LYS A 26 -22.92 -3.58 12.41
C LYS A 26 -21.49 -4.06 12.17
N ARG A 27 -21.12 -4.31 10.91
CA ARG A 27 -19.81 -4.82 10.50
C ARG A 27 -19.31 -4.10 9.23
N PRO A 28 -19.12 -2.78 9.26
CA PRO A 28 -18.75 -2.01 8.07
C PRO A 28 -17.43 -2.47 7.46
N GLY A 29 -16.46 -2.88 8.28
CA GLY A 29 -15.15 -3.36 7.83
C GLY A 29 -15.19 -4.56 6.88
N MET A 30 -16.26 -5.37 6.91
CA MET A 30 -16.43 -6.49 5.96
C MET A 30 -16.77 -6.02 4.54
N TYR A 31 -17.33 -4.81 4.37
CA TYR A 31 -17.88 -4.31 3.11
C TYR A 31 -17.06 -3.16 2.52
N ILE A 32 -16.51 -2.29 3.39
CA ILE A 32 -15.86 -1.05 2.94
C ILE A 32 -14.37 -0.98 3.35
N GLY A 33 -13.88 -1.91 4.18
CA GLY A 33 -12.54 -1.86 4.76
C GLY A 33 -12.49 -1.10 6.09
N ASP A 34 -11.31 -0.67 6.49
CA ASP A 34 -11.08 -0.04 7.79
C ASP A 34 -11.80 1.32 7.90
N THR A 35 -12.54 1.51 8.99
CA THR A 35 -13.30 2.74 9.27
C THR A 35 -12.52 3.78 10.08
N ASP A 36 -11.33 3.42 10.58
CA ASP A 36 -10.53 4.25 11.47
C ASP A 36 -9.35 4.94 10.77
N ASP A 37 -8.75 4.30 9.74
CA ASP A 37 -7.57 4.80 9.04
C ASP A 37 -7.89 5.66 7.80
N GLY A 38 -9.18 5.89 7.54
CA GLY A 38 -9.70 6.66 6.41
C GLY A 38 -9.78 5.88 5.09
N SER A 39 -9.26 4.65 4.99
CA SER A 39 -9.35 3.85 3.75
C SER A 39 -10.79 3.53 3.38
N GLY A 40 -11.60 3.07 4.32
CA GLY A 40 -13.02 2.80 4.13
C GLY A 40 -13.81 4.04 3.73
N LEU A 41 -13.49 5.21 4.30
CA LEU A 41 -14.13 6.46 3.93
C LEU A 41 -13.92 6.78 2.43
N HIS A 42 -12.68 6.67 1.95
CA HIS A 42 -12.37 6.92 0.53
C HIS A 42 -12.96 5.85 -0.37
N HIS A 43 -13.07 4.61 0.12
CA HIS A 43 -13.68 3.51 -0.63
C HIS A 43 -15.17 3.77 -0.94
N MET A 44 -15.90 4.53 -0.10
CA MET A 44 -17.25 4.97 -0.43
C MET A 44 -17.30 5.79 -1.75
N VAL A 45 -16.31 6.68 -1.96
CA VAL A 45 -16.19 7.44 -3.22
C VAL A 45 -15.90 6.49 -4.37
N PHE A 46 -15.00 5.53 -4.16
CA PHE A 46 -14.59 4.60 -5.22
C PHE A 46 -15.72 3.65 -5.63
N GLU A 47 -16.56 3.18 -4.71
CA GLU A 47 -17.73 2.36 -5.06
C GLU A 47 -18.74 3.10 -5.95
N VAL A 48 -18.95 4.39 -5.72
CA VAL A 48 -19.83 5.19 -6.60
C VAL A 48 -19.14 5.47 -7.93
N LEU A 49 -17.85 5.81 -7.91
CA LEU A 49 -17.05 6.08 -9.10
C LEU A 49 -16.93 4.83 -10.00
N ASP A 50 -16.71 3.65 -9.42
CA ASP A 50 -16.61 2.39 -10.17
C ASP A 50 -17.92 2.06 -10.92
N ASN A 51 -19.09 2.50 -10.42
CA ASN A 51 -20.34 2.39 -11.17
C ASN A 51 -20.37 3.29 -12.42
N CYS A 52 -19.81 4.51 -12.32
CA CYS A 52 -19.67 5.41 -13.47
C CYS A 52 -18.67 4.84 -14.50
N ILE A 53 -17.60 4.20 -14.03
CA ILE A 53 -16.60 3.53 -14.87
C ILE A 53 -17.22 2.30 -15.56
N ASP A 54 -18.07 1.52 -14.88
CA ASP A 54 -18.78 0.40 -15.49
C ASP A 54 -19.69 0.88 -16.65
N GLU A 55 -20.37 2.03 -16.51
CA GLU A 55 -21.10 2.68 -17.62
C GLU A 55 -20.16 3.11 -18.75
N ALA A 56 -18.94 3.57 -18.43
CA ALA A 56 -17.94 3.93 -19.44
C ALA A 56 -17.41 2.69 -20.17
N MET A 57 -17.12 1.59 -19.46
CA MET A 57 -16.73 0.31 -20.09
C MET A 57 -17.83 -0.27 -20.98
N ALA A 58 -19.09 -0.04 -20.63
CA ALA A 58 -20.23 -0.41 -21.47
C ALA A 58 -20.46 0.56 -22.66
N GLY A 59 -19.63 1.61 -22.81
CA GLY A 59 -19.69 2.58 -23.92
C GLY A 59 -20.74 3.67 -23.76
N HIS A 60 -21.30 3.84 -22.56
CA HIS A 60 -22.41 4.78 -22.33
C HIS A 60 -22.03 6.04 -21.55
N CYS A 61 -20.83 6.10 -20.95
CA CYS A 61 -20.36 7.25 -20.19
C CYS A 61 -19.01 7.75 -20.73
N SER A 62 -18.86 9.07 -20.83
CA SER A 62 -17.65 9.74 -21.31
C SER A 62 -17.18 10.88 -20.41
N ASP A 63 -18.03 11.35 -19.49
CA ASP A 63 -17.71 12.44 -18.56
C ASP A 63 -18.22 12.12 -17.16
N ILE A 64 -17.32 12.23 -16.19
CA ILE A 64 -17.56 11.96 -14.78
C ILE A 64 -17.09 13.16 -13.97
N ASN A 65 -17.89 13.60 -12.99
CA ASN A 65 -17.56 14.67 -12.09
C ASN A 65 -17.59 14.17 -10.64
N VAL A 66 -16.50 14.36 -9.91
CA VAL A 66 -16.37 14.06 -8.48
C VAL A 66 -16.19 15.37 -7.74
N ILE A 67 -17.08 15.70 -6.82
CA ILE A 67 -17.09 16.98 -6.09
C ILE A 67 -17.00 16.68 -4.61
N VAL A 68 -15.94 17.15 -3.95
CA VAL A 68 -15.85 17.18 -2.50
C VAL A 68 -16.43 18.52 -2.05
N ASN A 69 -17.63 18.48 -1.47
CA ASN A 69 -18.40 19.66 -1.13
C ASN A 69 -17.87 20.33 0.16
N LYS A 70 -18.17 21.60 0.36
CA LYS A 70 -17.78 22.36 1.57
C LYS A 70 -18.35 21.82 2.86
N ASP A 71 -19.50 21.16 2.79
CA ASP A 71 -20.20 20.59 3.95
C ASP A 71 -19.72 19.17 4.32
N GLY A 72 -18.64 18.68 3.68
CA GLY A 72 -18.06 17.36 3.94
C GLY A 72 -18.72 16.21 3.19
N SER A 73 -19.76 16.48 2.39
CA SER A 73 -20.36 15.47 1.50
C SER A 73 -19.54 15.29 0.23
N VAL A 74 -19.78 14.19 -0.49
CA VAL A 74 -19.22 13.97 -1.82
C VAL A 74 -20.32 13.73 -2.83
N THR A 75 -20.20 14.38 -3.98
CA THR A 75 -21.09 14.20 -5.13
C THR A 75 -20.31 13.53 -6.26
N VAL A 76 -20.84 12.44 -6.79
CA VAL A 76 -20.33 11.79 -8.01
C VAL A 76 -21.43 11.81 -9.05
N LYS A 77 -21.13 12.35 -10.23
CA LYS A 77 -22.05 12.51 -11.35
C LYS A 77 -21.44 11.93 -12.61
N ASP A 78 -22.22 11.17 -13.38
CA ASP A 78 -21.88 10.66 -14.70
C ASP A 78 -22.89 11.14 -15.77
N ASN A 79 -22.53 10.96 -17.03
CA ASN A 79 -23.39 11.17 -18.18
C ASN A 79 -23.83 9.87 -18.87
N GLY A 80 -23.88 8.76 -18.10
CA GLY A 80 -24.28 7.44 -18.57
C GLY A 80 -25.77 7.31 -18.85
N ARG A 81 -26.28 6.07 -18.89
CA ARG A 81 -27.71 5.80 -19.14
C ARG A 81 -28.63 6.22 -17.99
N GLY A 82 -28.10 6.39 -16.80
CA GLY A 82 -28.87 6.58 -15.57
C GLY A 82 -29.41 5.26 -15.02
N ILE A 83 -29.47 5.14 -13.69
CA ILE A 83 -30.06 3.97 -13.00
C ILE A 83 -31.52 3.80 -13.43
N PRO A 84 -32.04 2.58 -13.68
CA PRO A 84 -33.44 2.34 -14.01
C PRO A 84 -34.39 2.90 -12.95
N VAL A 85 -35.42 3.61 -13.41
CA VAL A 85 -36.41 4.31 -12.55
C VAL A 85 -37.75 3.58 -12.48
N ASP A 86 -37.95 2.56 -13.33
CA ASP A 86 -39.17 1.78 -13.41
C ASP A 86 -39.43 1.01 -12.11
N VAL A 87 -40.72 0.69 -11.88
CA VAL A 87 -41.12 -0.15 -10.74
C VAL A 87 -40.75 -1.60 -11.02
N HIS A 88 -39.98 -2.20 -10.14
CA HIS A 88 -39.63 -3.62 -10.22
C HIS A 88 -40.86 -4.49 -9.95
N LYS A 89 -41.21 -5.35 -10.92
CA LYS A 89 -42.51 -6.05 -10.95
C LYS A 89 -42.76 -6.95 -9.73
N LYS A 90 -41.70 -7.53 -9.12
CA LYS A 90 -41.85 -8.42 -7.97
C LYS A 90 -41.80 -7.67 -6.64
N GLU A 91 -40.98 -6.63 -6.53
CA GLU A 91 -40.74 -5.92 -5.28
C GLU A 91 -41.67 -4.72 -5.06
N GLY A 92 -42.32 -4.20 -6.13
CA GLY A 92 -43.28 -3.10 -6.05
C GLY A 92 -42.68 -1.73 -5.73
N ILE A 93 -41.34 -1.61 -5.72
CA ILE A 93 -40.57 -0.37 -5.54
C ILE A 93 -39.80 -0.05 -6.81
N SER A 94 -39.27 1.16 -6.94
CA SER A 94 -38.46 1.52 -8.12
C SER A 94 -37.16 0.69 -8.12
N ALA A 95 -36.63 0.37 -9.30
CA ALA A 95 -35.35 -0.33 -9.43
C ALA A 95 -34.22 0.47 -8.77
N ALA A 96 -34.25 1.79 -8.85
CA ALA A 96 -33.31 2.68 -8.17
C ALA A 96 -33.36 2.51 -6.64
N GLU A 97 -34.56 2.48 -6.04
CA GLU A 97 -34.72 2.23 -4.61
C GLU A 97 -34.23 0.82 -4.22
N LEU A 98 -34.55 -0.18 -5.03
CA LEU A 98 -34.12 -1.56 -4.80
C LEU A 98 -32.58 -1.66 -4.75
N ILE A 99 -31.88 -1.06 -5.72
CA ILE A 99 -30.41 -1.06 -5.82
C ILE A 99 -29.76 -0.37 -4.60
N LEU A 100 -30.37 0.71 -4.10
CA LEU A 100 -29.80 1.46 -2.98
C LEU A 100 -30.13 0.88 -1.60
N THR A 101 -31.16 0.02 -1.48
CA THR A 101 -31.63 -0.46 -0.17
C THR A 101 -31.49 -1.97 0.05
N THR A 102 -31.17 -2.70 -1.02
CA THR A 102 -31.09 -4.18 -0.96
C THR A 102 -29.71 -4.64 -1.41
N LEU A 103 -29.05 -5.45 -0.56
CA LEU A 103 -27.80 -6.09 -0.91
C LEU A 103 -28.03 -7.14 -2.01
N HIS A 104 -27.02 -7.35 -2.83
CA HIS A 104 -27.06 -8.33 -3.92
C HIS A 104 -28.20 -8.03 -4.94
N SER A 105 -28.41 -6.77 -5.22
CA SER A 105 -29.36 -6.29 -6.21
C SER A 105 -28.65 -5.40 -7.25
N GLY A 106 -28.97 -5.59 -8.53
CA GLY A 106 -28.40 -4.77 -9.60
C GLY A 106 -28.49 -5.41 -10.97
N GLY A 107 -28.40 -4.59 -12.02
CA GLY A 107 -28.41 -5.02 -13.42
C GLY A 107 -27.16 -5.76 -13.89
N LYS A 108 -26.12 -5.81 -13.05
CA LYS A 108 -24.83 -6.46 -13.35
C LYS A 108 -24.87 -7.99 -13.19
N PHE A 109 -25.97 -8.55 -12.70
CA PHE A 109 -26.25 -10.00 -12.70
C PHE A 109 -26.87 -10.48 -14.03
N ASP A 110 -27.12 -9.57 -14.99
CA ASP A 110 -27.64 -9.90 -16.31
C ASP A 110 -26.57 -9.65 -17.37
N ASP A 111 -26.05 -10.72 -17.97
CA ASP A 111 -25.00 -10.73 -19.00
C ASP A 111 -25.35 -9.85 -20.23
N ASN A 112 -26.63 -9.60 -20.47
CA ASN A 112 -27.07 -8.75 -21.58
C ASN A 112 -26.86 -7.24 -21.30
N SER A 113 -26.81 -6.85 -20.03
CA SER A 113 -26.70 -5.44 -19.62
C SER A 113 -25.25 -4.98 -19.46
N TYR A 114 -24.39 -5.85 -18.93
CA TYR A 114 -22.96 -5.60 -18.73
C TYR A 114 -22.16 -6.88 -18.97
N LYS A 115 -21.45 -6.97 -20.09
CA LYS A 115 -20.56 -8.12 -20.37
C LYS A 115 -19.35 -8.17 -19.43
N VAL A 116 -18.87 -7.00 -19.02
CA VAL A 116 -17.74 -6.83 -18.12
C VAL A 116 -18.07 -5.71 -17.16
N SER A 117 -17.90 -5.92 -15.86
CA SER A 117 -18.07 -4.88 -14.84
C SER A 117 -17.12 -5.10 -13.65
N GLY A 118 -16.76 -4.02 -12.97
CA GLY A 118 -16.03 -4.07 -11.70
C GLY A 118 -16.96 -4.39 -10.53
N GLY A 119 -18.19 -3.92 -10.57
CA GLY A 119 -19.19 -4.08 -9.51
C GLY A 119 -19.96 -5.39 -9.58
N LEU A 120 -19.31 -6.52 -9.27
CA LEU A 120 -19.88 -7.88 -9.42
C LEU A 120 -20.89 -8.29 -8.36
N HIS A 121 -20.78 -7.76 -7.15
CA HIS A 121 -21.55 -8.27 -6.00
C HIS A 121 -22.89 -7.56 -5.77
N GLY A 122 -23.17 -6.48 -6.50
CA GLY A 122 -24.43 -5.71 -6.36
C GLY A 122 -24.62 -5.11 -4.95
N VAL A 123 -23.52 -4.74 -4.28
CA VAL A 123 -23.57 -4.22 -2.91
C VAL A 123 -23.00 -2.80 -2.76
N GLY A 124 -22.14 -2.33 -3.65
CA GLY A 124 -21.36 -1.10 -3.46
C GLY A 124 -22.20 0.12 -3.08
N VAL A 125 -23.14 0.52 -3.92
CA VAL A 125 -23.96 1.72 -3.65
C VAL A 125 -24.92 1.54 -2.48
N SER A 126 -25.40 0.33 -2.20
CA SER A 126 -26.23 0.06 -1.02
C SER A 126 -25.42 0.11 0.27
N VAL A 127 -24.13 -0.27 0.23
CA VAL A 127 -23.17 -0.09 1.32
C VAL A 127 -22.92 1.40 1.56
N VAL A 128 -22.67 2.20 0.51
CA VAL A 128 -22.52 3.67 0.64
C VAL A 128 -23.76 4.29 1.28
N ASN A 129 -24.95 3.89 0.86
CA ASN A 129 -26.21 4.37 1.45
C ASN A 129 -26.34 3.96 2.93
N ALA A 130 -25.98 2.73 3.28
CA ALA A 130 -26.03 2.24 4.66
C ALA A 130 -25.10 3.01 5.59
N LEU A 131 -23.91 3.40 5.13
CA LEU A 131 -22.86 4.07 5.91
C LEU A 131 -22.95 5.60 5.84
N SER A 132 -24.02 6.14 5.25
CA SER A 132 -24.29 7.57 5.14
C SER A 132 -25.42 7.98 6.08
N ASP A 133 -25.30 9.12 6.74
CA ASP A 133 -26.41 9.74 7.47
C ASP A 133 -27.49 10.22 6.51
N LYS A 134 -27.06 10.77 5.35
CA LYS A 134 -27.94 11.21 4.28
C LYS A 134 -27.34 10.82 2.92
N LEU A 135 -28.19 10.39 1.99
CA LEU A 135 -27.84 10.21 0.59
C LEU A 135 -28.93 10.78 -0.29
N ILE A 136 -28.53 11.46 -1.36
CA ILE A 136 -29.42 12.03 -2.37
C ILE A 136 -29.08 11.37 -3.70
N LEU A 137 -30.04 10.66 -4.25
CA LEU A 137 -29.98 10.12 -5.60
C LEU A 137 -30.73 11.04 -6.56
N LYS A 138 -30.08 11.43 -7.64
CA LYS A 138 -30.69 12.12 -8.78
C LYS A 138 -30.37 11.34 -10.04
N VAL A 139 -31.42 11.04 -10.82
CA VAL A 139 -31.30 10.28 -12.06
C VAL A 139 -31.95 11.04 -13.18
N CYS A 140 -31.21 11.21 -14.26
CA CYS A 140 -31.73 11.72 -15.53
C CYS A 140 -31.88 10.56 -16.52
N ARG A 141 -33.12 10.17 -16.83
CA ARG A 141 -33.43 9.02 -17.70
C ARG A 141 -34.85 9.15 -18.30
N ASP A 142 -35.07 8.61 -19.49
CA ASP A 142 -36.37 8.51 -20.16
C ASP A 142 -37.14 9.84 -20.21
N GLY A 143 -36.41 10.92 -20.52
CA GLY A 143 -36.99 12.27 -20.64
C GLY A 143 -37.40 12.90 -19.31
N GLY A 144 -36.88 12.44 -18.19
CA GLY A 144 -37.18 12.96 -16.87
C GLY A 144 -35.99 13.03 -15.95
N GLU A 145 -36.05 13.97 -15.00
CA GLU A 145 -35.17 14.02 -13.83
C GLU A 145 -35.95 13.53 -12.64
N TYR A 146 -35.35 12.55 -11.91
CA TYR A 146 -35.95 11.89 -10.77
C TYR A 146 -35.05 12.10 -9.56
N ILE A 147 -35.63 12.28 -8.37
CA ILE A 147 -34.91 12.48 -7.11
C ILE A 147 -35.51 11.57 -6.05
N GLN A 148 -34.61 10.98 -5.22
CA GLN A 148 -34.98 10.28 -4.02
C GLN A 148 -33.92 10.55 -2.92
N GLU A 149 -34.41 10.83 -1.73
CA GLU A 149 -33.56 11.06 -0.55
C GLU A 149 -33.62 9.87 0.40
N TYR A 150 -32.49 9.56 0.99
CA TYR A 150 -32.32 8.50 1.98
C TYR A 150 -31.73 9.11 3.27
N GLU A 151 -32.15 8.55 4.38
CA GLU A 151 -31.63 8.88 5.71
C GLU A 151 -31.28 7.60 6.43
N ASN A 152 -30.02 7.48 6.84
CA ASN A 152 -29.53 6.25 7.48
C ASN A 152 -29.85 4.98 6.69
N GLY A 153 -29.69 5.00 5.34
CA GLY A 153 -29.94 3.87 4.46
C GLY A 153 -31.41 3.62 4.12
N ARG A 154 -32.36 4.41 4.64
CA ARG A 154 -33.81 4.23 4.41
C ARG A 154 -34.36 5.36 3.54
N PRO A 155 -35.23 5.07 2.56
CA PRO A 155 -35.83 6.12 1.72
C PRO A 155 -36.78 6.99 2.54
N LYS A 156 -36.70 8.32 2.41
CA LYS A 156 -37.64 9.26 3.04
C LYS A 156 -39.00 9.28 2.32
N ALA A 157 -38.96 9.10 1.01
CA ALA A 157 -40.14 9.11 0.15
C ALA A 157 -39.87 8.24 -1.08
N LYS A 158 -40.88 7.88 -1.82
CA LYS A 158 -40.73 7.20 -3.11
C LYS A 158 -40.01 8.08 -4.13
N LEU A 159 -39.35 7.45 -5.10
CA LEU A 159 -38.67 8.12 -6.20
C LEU A 159 -39.68 9.05 -6.93
N LYS A 160 -39.33 10.33 -7.07
CA LYS A 160 -40.24 11.37 -7.62
C LYS A 160 -39.63 11.97 -8.87
N LYS A 161 -40.42 12.03 -9.95
CA LYS A 161 -40.09 12.84 -11.13
C LYS A 161 -40.25 14.31 -10.78
N VAL A 162 -39.20 15.12 -10.98
CA VAL A 162 -39.15 16.54 -10.61
C VAL A 162 -39.43 17.42 -11.82
N LYS A 163 -38.79 17.11 -12.95
CA LYS A 163 -38.93 17.86 -14.19
C LYS A 163 -38.62 17.02 -15.43
N ALA A 164 -38.92 17.55 -16.61
CA ALA A 164 -38.44 16.98 -17.86
C ALA A 164 -36.93 17.28 -18.01
N SER A 165 -36.17 16.33 -18.53
CA SER A 165 -34.73 16.46 -18.82
C SER A 165 -34.40 15.79 -20.14
N LYS A 166 -33.51 16.43 -20.92
CA LYS A 166 -32.92 15.84 -22.12
C LYS A 166 -31.59 15.15 -21.81
N GLU A 167 -31.03 15.39 -20.62
CA GLU A 167 -29.79 14.77 -20.13
C GLU A 167 -30.06 13.35 -19.70
N THR A 168 -29.01 12.54 -19.71
CA THR A 168 -28.97 11.21 -19.11
C THR A 168 -27.83 11.15 -18.10
N GLY A 169 -27.91 10.27 -17.10
CA GLY A 169 -26.86 10.03 -16.12
C GLY A 169 -27.40 9.85 -14.72
N THR A 170 -26.46 9.53 -13.83
CA THR A 170 -26.71 9.37 -12.39
C THR A 170 -25.87 10.39 -11.62
N GLU A 171 -26.45 10.95 -10.58
CA GLU A 171 -25.77 11.81 -9.62
C GLU A 171 -26.10 11.32 -8.21
N ILE A 172 -25.06 10.99 -7.44
CA ILE A 172 -25.19 10.54 -6.06
C ILE A 172 -24.41 11.51 -5.18
N THR A 173 -25.09 12.12 -4.21
CA THR A 173 -24.49 12.91 -3.14
C THR A 173 -24.68 12.16 -1.83
N PHE A 174 -23.58 11.87 -1.12
CA PHE A 174 -23.64 11.16 0.15
C PHE A 174 -22.88 11.89 1.26
N TYR A 175 -23.41 11.78 2.46
CA TYR A 175 -22.88 12.36 3.70
C TYR A 175 -22.40 11.21 4.60
N PRO A 176 -21.09 10.96 4.72
CA PRO A 176 -20.59 9.87 5.56
C PRO A 176 -21.04 10.04 7.02
N SER A 177 -21.35 8.94 7.70
CA SER A 177 -21.76 8.97 9.09
C SER A 177 -20.56 9.09 10.03
N ASP A 178 -20.56 10.11 10.88
CA ASP A 178 -19.56 10.32 11.95
C ASP A 178 -19.69 9.32 13.11
N THR A 179 -20.80 8.58 13.17
CA THR A 179 -20.99 7.48 14.12
C THR A 179 -20.32 6.18 13.68
N ILE A 180 -19.89 6.09 12.41
CA ILE A 180 -19.27 4.91 11.81
C ILE A 180 -17.79 5.13 11.55
N PHE A 181 -17.44 6.29 11.00
CA PHE A 181 -16.07 6.65 10.67
C PHE A 181 -15.44 7.52 11.74
N THR A 182 -14.24 7.19 12.20
CA THR A 182 -13.47 7.99 13.17
C THR A 182 -13.15 9.39 12.63
N SER A 183 -12.98 9.52 11.31
CA SER A 183 -12.82 10.80 10.61
C SER A 183 -13.62 10.79 9.32
N ILE A 184 -14.34 11.89 9.04
CA ILE A 184 -15.09 12.10 7.80
C ILE A 184 -14.38 13.08 6.84
N ASN A 185 -13.09 13.34 7.06
CA ASN A 185 -12.31 14.22 6.21
C ASN A 185 -11.71 13.47 5.04
N PHE A 186 -12.11 13.83 3.81
CA PHE A 186 -11.55 13.26 2.59
C PHE A 186 -10.17 13.86 2.27
N GLU A 187 -9.18 13.00 2.10
CA GLU A 187 -7.86 13.33 1.59
C GLU A 187 -7.93 13.39 0.05
N ILE A 188 -7.87 14.58 -0.52
CA ILE A 188 -8.07 14.78 -1.96
C ILE A 188 -7.02 14.05 -2.81
N GLU A 189 -5.80 13.89 -2.32
CA GLU A 189 -4.72 13.22 -3.04
C GLU A 189 -5.00 11.71 -3.24
N ARG A 190 -5.64 11.05 -2.28
CA ARG A 190 -6.08 9.65 -2.45
C ARG A 190 -7.12 9.53 -3.56
N ILE A 191 -8.04 10.51 -3.66
CA ILE A 191 -9.03 10.57 -4.74
C ILE A 191 -8.34 10.84 -6.07
N TYR A 192 -7.39 11.78 -6.12
CA TYR A 192 -6.63 12.09 -7.34
C TYR A 192 -5.87 10.87 -7.84
N LYS A 193 -5.18 10.14 -6.97
CA LYS A 193 -4.42 8.94 -7.33
C LYS A 193 -5.31 7.90 -8.00
N ARG A 194 -6.42 7.53 -7.37
CA ARG A 194 -7.37 6.55 -7.93
C ARG A 194 -7.96 7.00 -9.27
N ILE A 195 -8.33 8.25 -9.38
CA ILE A 195 -8.89 8.79 -10.62
C ILE A 195 -7.85 8.85 -11.74
N GLN A 196 -6.61 9.15 -11.41
CA GLN A 196 -5.50 9.12 -12.37
C GLN A 196 -5.30 7.71 -12.95
N GLU A 197 -5.28 6.68 -12.10
CA GLU A 197 -5.24 5.27 -12.54
C GLU A 197 -6.40 4.95 -13.49
N LEU A 198 -7.63 5.27 -13.07
CA LEU A 198 -8.83 5.03 -13.88
C LEU A 198 -8.81 5.77 -15.22
N SER A 199 -8.22 6.97 -15.29
CA SER A 199 -8.06 7.71 -16.53
C SER A 199 -7.14 7.04 -17.55
N PHE A 200 -6.10 6.32 -17.06
CA PHE A 200 -5.23 5.52 -17.92
C PHE A 200 -5.88 4.21 -18.36
N LEU A 201 -6.60 3.55 -17.46
CA LEU A 201 -7.30 2.29 -17.75
C LEU A 201 -8.51 2.45 -18.67
N ASN A 202 -9.07 3.67 -18.76
CA ASN A 202 -10.24 3.99 -19.57
C ASN A 202 -9.95 5.16 -20.51
N ALA A 203 -9.16 4.88 -21.55
CA ALA A 203 -8.76 5.89 -22.52
C ALA A 203 -9.97 6.65 -23.12
N GLY A 204 -9.88 7.98 -23.14
CA GLY A 204 -10.93 8.85 -23.68
C GLY A 204 -11.98 9.32 -22.68
N VAL A 205 -12.15 8.67 -21.54
CA VAL A 205 -13.05 9.12 -20.46
C VAL A 205 -12.46 10.35 -19.78
N SER A 206 -13.29 11.36 -19.56
CA SER A 206 -12.93 12.60 -18.85
C SER A 206 -13.46 12.54 -17.43
N ILE A 207 -12.58 12.68 -16.44
CA ILE A 207 -12.95 12.71 -15.02
C ILE A 207 -12.50 14.05 -14.43
N ASN A 208 -13.45 14.85 -13.96
CA ASN A 208 -13.18 16.15 -13.35
C ASN A 208 -13.34 16.01 -11.84
N VAL A 209 -12.35 16.47 -11.08
CA VAL A 209 -12.40 16.51 -9.61
C VAL A 209 -12.45 17.97 -9.17
N ILE A 210 -13.43 18.30 -8.35
CA ILE A 210 -13.64 19.64 -7.81
C ILE A 210 -13.59 19.54 -6.29
N ASP A 211 -12.60 20.14 -5.67
CA ASP A 211 -12.54 20.32 -4.22
C ASP A 211 -13.05 21.71 -3.86
N GLU A 212 -14.32 21.80 -3.48
CA GLU A 212 -14.94 23.07 -3.11
C GLU A 212 -14.40 23.65 -1.80
N ARG A 213 -13.76 22.83 -0.95
CA ARG A 213 -13.14 23.28 0.31
C ARG A 213 -11.98 24.23 0.02
N THR A 214 -11.20 23.90 -1.04
CA THR A 214 -10.02 24.65 -1.48
C THR A 214 -10.22 25.42 -2.79
N ASN A 215 -11.40 25.32 -3.41
CA ASN A 215 -11.73 25.85 -4.75
C ASN A 215 -10.74 25.38 -5.84
N LYS A 216 -10.20 24.16 -5.72
CA LYS A 216 -9.31 23.57 -6.72
C LYS A 216 -10.10 22.64 -7.64
N THR A 217 -9.80 22.71 -8.94
CA THR A 217 -10.36 21.80 -9.95
C THR A 217 -9.21 21.14 -10.70
N LYS A 218 -9.26 19.82 -10.83
CA LYS A 218 -8.29 19.04 -11.60
C LYS A 218 -9.02 18.12 -12.58
N LYS A 219 -8.59 18.15 -13.83
CA LYS A 219 -9.17 17.32 -14.90
C LYS A 219 -8.21 16.21 -15.26
N PHE A 220 -8.73 14.98 -15.30
CA PHE A 220 -8.03 13.79 -15.71
C PHE A 220 -8.63 13.29 -17.01
N LYS A 221 -7.83 13.24 -18.06
CA LYS A 221 -8.20 12.65 -19.34
C LYS A 221 -6.96 12.12 -20.02
N ASN A 222 -6.96 10.86 -20.36
CA ASN A 222 -5.87 10.21 -21.04
C ASN A 222 -6.36 9.54 -22.32
N ASN A 223 -5.63 9.71 -23.42
CA ASN A 223 -5.95 9.09 -24.69
C ASN A 223 -4.94 7.99 -25.07
N GLY A 224 -3.82 7.89 -24.37
CA GLY A 224 -2.74 6.95 -24.67
C GLY A 224 -2.81 5.64 -23.88
N GLY A 225 -3.87 5.42 -23.09
CA GLY A 225 -4.11 4.14 -22.44
C GLY A 225 -2.97 3.64 -21.54
N LEU A 226 -2.70 2.34 -21.60
CA LEU A 226 -1.68 1.70 -20.77
C LEU A 226 -0.25 2.15 -21.10
N SER A 227 0.05 2.50 -22.36
CA SER A 227 1.37 3.04 -22.74
C SER A 227 1.67 4.34 -22.02
N SER A 228 0.68 5.24 -21.93
CA SER A 228 0.82 6.46 -21.14
C SER A 228 0.96 6.19 -19.64
N TYR A 229 0.33 5.14 -19.15
CA TYR A 229 0.44 4.73 -17.76
C TYR A 229 1.84 4.18 -17.45
N VAL A 230 2.41 3.33 -18.32
CA VAL A 230 3.81 2.89 -18.21
C VAL A 230 4.75 4.09 -18.22
N THR A 231 4.54 5.06 -19.12
CA THR A 231 5.33 6.30 -19.17
C THR A 231 5.25 7.08 -17.87
N HIS A 232 4.04 7.18 -17.28
CA HIS A 232 3.83 7.85 -16.00
C HIS A 232 4.57 7.12 -14.86
N LEU A 233 4.45 5.80 -14.77
CA LEU A 233 5.13 4.98 -13.75
C LEU A 233 6.65 4.93 -13.93
N LYS A 234 7.13 5.00 -15.18
CA LYS A 234 8.57 5.10 -15.47
C LYS A 234 9.16 6.36 -14.86
N GLY A 235 8.40 7.46 -14.85
CA GLY A 235 8.90 8.76 -14.41
C GLY A 235 10.10 9.19 -15.25
N ARG A 236 11.20 9.54 -14.59
CA ARG A 236 12.45 10.00 -15.23
C ARG A 236 13.49 8.89 -15.41
N LYS A 237 13.20 7.63 -15.02
CA LYS A 237 14.12 6.50 -15.22
C LYS A 237 14.51 6.38 -16.69
N GLN A 238 15.77 6.02 -16.96
CA GLN A 238 16.23 5.85 -18.34
C GLN A 238 15.61 4.59 -18.94
N GLN A 239 15.06 4.73 -20.12
CA GLN A 239 14.51 3.59 -20.85
C GLN A 239 15.63 2.71 -21.41
N VAL A 240 15.44 1.41 -21.29
CA VAL A 240 16.29 0.38 -21.90
C VAL A 240 15.66 -0.12 -23.20
N SER A 241 14.33 -0.20 -23.26
CA SER A 241 13.55 -0.57 -24.45
C SER A 241 12.47 0.46 -24.75
N GLU A 242 11.90 0.42 -25.95
CA GLU A 242 10.63 1.09 -26.22
C GLU A 242 9.48 0.40 -25.45
N ILE A 243 8.31 1.04 -25.42
CA ILE A 243 7.13 0.46 -24.76
C ILE A 243 6.55 -0.62 -25.68
N PHE A 244 6.48 -1.84 -25.16
CA PHE A 244 5.68 -2.90 -25.76
C PHE A 244 4.23 -2.76 -25.28
N GLU A 245 3.29 -2.88 -26.20
CA GLU A 245 1.86 -2.89 -25.90
C GLU A 245 1.16 -3.97 -26.73
N CYS A 246 0.23 -4.69 -26.10
CA CYS A 246 -0.65 -5.60 -26.81
C CYS A 246 -2.06 -5.57 -26.22
N SER A 247 -3.06 -5.76 -27.10
CA SER A 247 -4.46 -5.88 -26.73
C SER A 247 -5.11 -6.96 -27.57
N ALA A 248 -5.76 -7.94 -26.94
CA ALA A 248 -6.50 -8.99 -27.63
C ALA A 248 -7.61 -9.55 -26.73
N THR A 249 -8.60 -10.15 -27.35
CA THR A 249 -9.65 -10.89 -26.63
C THR A 249 -9.58 -12.35 -27.07
N GLU A 250 -9.49 -13.25 -26.11
CA GLU A 250 -9.47 -14.70 -26.32
C GLU A 250 -10.36 -15.37 -25.27
N ASN A 251 -11.24 -16.28 -25.69
CA ASN A 251 -12.21 -16.97 -24.82
C ASN A 251 -13.03 -15.98 -23.94
N GLU A 252 -13.52 -14.89 -24.53
CA GLU A 252 -14.27 -13.81 -23.88
C GLU A 252 -13.47 -13.00 -22.83
N VAL A 253 -12.21 -13.33 -22.60
CA VAL A 253 -11.31 -12.58 -21.72
C VAL A 253 -10.53 -11.56 -22.56
N GLY A 254 -10.74 -10.29 -22.29
CA GLY A 254 -9.91 -9.20 -22.84
C GLY A 254 -8.59 -9.12 -22.06
N VAL A 255 -7.48 -9.01 -22.78
CA VAL A 255 -6.14 -8.86 -22.20
C VAL A 255 -5.47 -7.64 -22.82
N GLU A 256 -5.09 -6.70 -21.98
CA GLU A 256 -4.33 -5.52 -22.36
C GLU A 256 -3.06 -5.48 -21.49
N ILE A 257 -1.90 -5.40 -22.11
CA ILE A 257 -0.61 -5.38 -21.41
C ILE A 257 0.26 -4.32 -22.06
N ALA A 258 0.85 -3.46 -21.23
CA ALA A 258 1.92 -2.56 -21.62
C ALA A 258 3.10 -2.74 -20.68
N LEU A 259 4.33 -2.72 -21.23
CA LEU A 259 5.54 -2.87 -20.42
C LEU A 259 6.75 -2.17 -21.06
N GLN A 260 7.74 -1.87 -20.22
CA GLN A 260 9.02 -1.29 -20.62
C GLN A 260 10.11 -1.71 -19.64
N TRP A 261 11.34 -1.94 -20.12
CA TRP A 261 12.51 -2.03 -19.25
C TRP A 261 13.15 -0.67 -19.05
N THR A 262 13.59 -0.43 -17.83
CA THR A 262 14.33 0.75 -17.41
C THR A 262 15.67 0.35 -16.79
N ASP A 263 16.51 1.32 -16.49
CA ASP A 263 17.78 1.14 -15.77
C ASP A 263 17.62 0.74 -14.29
N SER A 264 16.39 0.76 -13.76
CA SER A 264 16.06 0.34 -12.41
C SER A 264 16.44 -1.13 -12.13
N TYR A 265 16.59 -1.48 -10.87
CA TYR A 265 16.82 -2.86 -10.40
C TYR A 265 15.54 -3.51 -9.81
N SER A 266 14.47 -2.75 -9.63
CA SER A 266 13.21 -3.22 -9.08
C SER A 266 12.22 -3.64 -10.16
N GLU A 267 11.39 -4.65 -9.84
CA GLU A 267 10.21 -5.03 -10.61
C GLU A 267 9.03 -4.16 -10.16
N ASN A 268 8.37 -3.46 -11.09
CA ASN A 268 7.14 -2.70 -10.84
C ASN A 268 6.04 -3.20 -11.78
N VAL A 269 5.15 -4.05 -11.27
CA VAL A 269 4.07 -4.65 -12.06
C VAL A 269 2.73 -4.39 -11.39
N LEU A 270 1.87 -3.64 -12.06
CA LEU A 270 0.51 -3.37 -11.63
C LEU A 270 -0.48 -4.29 -12.35
N CYS A 271 -1.43 -4.82 -11.60
CA CYS A 271 -2.42 -5.76 -12.10
C CYS A 271 -3.84 -5.26 -11.87
N TYR A 272 -4.67 -5.37 -12.90
CA TYR A 272 -6.06 -4.92 -12.87
C TYR A 272 -6.99 -5.98 -13.47
N THR A 273 -8.13 -6.19 -12.84
CA THR A 273 -9.24 -6.98 -13.37
C THR A 273 -10.49 -6.10 -13.37
N ASN A 274 -11.07 -5.85 -14.56
CA ASN A 274 -12.23 -4.96 -14.71
C ASN A 274 -12.01 -3.60 -14.03
N ASN A 275 -10.83 -3.02 -14.22
CA ASN A 275 -10.34 -1.77 -13.62
C ASN A 275 -10.11 -1.78 -12.09
N ILE A 276 -10.32 -2.91 -11.42
CA ILE A 276 -10.04 -3.05 -9.99
C ILE A 276 -8.57 -3.48 -9.82
N PRO A 277 -7.79 -2.81 -8.95
CA PRO A 277 -6.41 -3.19 -8.69
C PRO A 277 -6.33 -4.48 -7.85
N GLN A 278 -5.43 -5.39 -8.23
CA GLN A 278 -5.08 -6.57 -7.44
C GLN A 278 -3.70 -6.40 -6.83
N LYS A 279 -3.66 -5.99 -5.57
CA LYS A 279 -2.41 -5.78 -4.81
C LYS A 279 -1.60 -7.07 -4.68
N ASP A 280 -2.27 -8.20 -4.49
CA ASP A 280 -1.67 -9.52 -4.39
C ASP A 280 -1.54 -10.24 -5.75
N GLY A 281 -1.80 -9.55 -6.84
CA GLY A 281 -1.76 -10.10 -8.18
C GLY A 281 -2.81 -11.19 -8.41
N GLY A 282 -2.39 -12.35 -8.90
CA GLY A 282 -3.28 -13.48 -9.16
C GLY A 282 -2.89 -14.23 -10.44
N THR A 283 -3.86 -14.94 -11.02
CA THR A 283 -3.66 -15.81 -12.20
C THR A 283 -3.16 -15.04 -13.43
N HIS A 284 -3.61 -13.80 -13.65
CA HIS A 284 -3.13 -12.94 -14.73
C HIS A 284 -1.63 -12.61 -14.56
N LEU A 285 -1.18 -12.30 -13.33
CA LEU A 285 0.24 -12.06 -13.03
C LEU A 285 1.06 -13.34 -13.21
N ALA A 286 0.54 -14.49 -12.77
CA ALA A 286 1.22 -15.79 -12.95
C ALA A 286 1.40 -16.12 -14.45
N GLY A 287 0.33 -15.96 -15.24
CA GLY A 287 0.38 -16.14 -16.70
C GLY A 287 1.38 -15.22 -17.39
N PHE A 288 1.41 -13.95 -17.00
CA PHE A 288 2.37 -12.97 -17.52
C PHE A 288 3.80 -13.34 -17.16
N ARG A 289 4.12 -13.53 -15.87
CA ARG A 289 5.49 -13.84 -15.41
C ARG A 289 6.01 -15.14 -16.00
N GLY A 290 5.17 -16.16 -16.10
CA GLY A 290 5.52 -17.45 -16.70
C GLY A 290 5.82 -17.34 -18.19
N SER A 291 4.96 -16.65 -18.93
CA SER A 291 5.12 -16.45 -20.37
C SER A 291 6.30 -15.54 -20.71
N LEU A 292 6.49 -14.43 -20.01
CA LEU A 292 7.63 -13.53 -20.17
C LEU A 292 8.95 -14.28 -20.01
N THR A 293 9.08 -15.06 -18.94
CA THR A 293 10.29 -15.84 -18.68
C THR A 293 10.52 -16.87 -19.76
N ARG A 294 9.49 -17.58 -20.21
CA ARG A 294 9.58 -18.60 -21.25
C ARG A 294 9.99 -18.02 -22.60
N VAL A 295 9.35 -16.93 -23.01
CA VAL A 295 9.61 -16.28 -24.30
C VAL A 295 11.04 -15.75 -24.36
N LEU A 296 11.48 -15.01 -23.34
CA LEU A 296 12.84 -14.46 -23.32
C LEU A 296 13.91 -15.56 -23.22
N LYS A 297 13.70 -16.61 -22.43
CA LYS A 297 14.62 -17.76 -22.41
C LYS A 297 14.75 -18.43 -23.78
N ALA A 298 13.63 -18.62 -24.49
CA ALA A 298 13.64 -19.22 -25.83
C ALA A 298 14.36 -18.32 -26.85
N PHE A 299 14.09 -17.01 -26.83
CA PHE A 299 14.73 -16.01 -27.66
C PHE A 299 16.26 -15.98 -27.45
N ILE A 300 16.68 -15.84 -26.18
CA ILE A 300 18.10 -15.78 -25.81
C ILE A 300 18.85 -17.05 -26.20
N LYS A 301 18.24 -18.23 -26.00
CA LYS A 301 18.83 -19.50 -26.39
C LYS A 301 19.05 -19.60 -27.91
N LYS A 302 18.15 -19.03 -28.70
CA LYS A 302 18.23 -19.03 -30.17
C LYS A 302 19.34 -18.12 -30.69
N GLU A 303 19.45 -16.90 -30.11
CA GLU A 303 20.34 -15.85 -30.63
C GLU A 303 21.80 -15.96 -30.14
N ASN A 304 22.05 -16.45 -28.90
CA ASN A 304 23.35 -16.34 -28.25
C ASN A 304 23.78 -17.53 -27.38
N ALA A 305 23.84 -18.72 -27.96
CA ALA A 305 24.21 -19.96 -27.23
C ALA A 305 25.61 -19.97 -26.56
N LYS A 306 26.51 -19.02 -26.86
CA LYS A 306 27.92 -19.06 -26.39
C LYS A 306 28.31 -18.06 -25.32
N LYS A 307 27.50 -17.04 -24.98
CA LYS A 307 27.86 -15.94 -24.06
C LYS A 307 26.88 -15.72 -22.91
N THR A 308 25.81 -16.46 -22.85
CA THR A 308 24.78 -16.29 -21.83
C THR A 308 25.06 -17.13 -20.60
N PRO A 309 24.82 -16.64 -19.37
CA PRO A 309 24.75 -17.49 -18.19
C PRO A 309 23.78 -18.63 -18.46
N THR A 310 24.20 -19.86 -18.18
CA THR A 310 23.46 -21.09 -18.54
C THR A 310 22.13 -21.23 -17.78
N ASP A 311 21.91 -20.44 -16.73
CA ASP A 311 20.74 -20.57 -15.86
C ASP A 311 20.09 -19.19 -15.59
N LEU A 312 19.23 -18.76 -16.50
CA LEU A 312 18.41 -17.55 -16.34
C LEU A 312 17.20 -17.88 -15.45
N LEU A 313 16.99 -17.11 -14.40
CA LEU A 313 15.81 -17.18 -13.54
C LEU A 313 14.75 -16.16 -13.98
N GLY A 314 13.52 -16.36 -13.51
CA GLY A 314 12.44 -15.42 -13.77
C GLY A 314 12.70 -14.02 -13.18
N GLU A 315 13.43 -13.92 -12.08
CA GLU A 315 13.81 -12.65 -11.47
C GLU A 315 14.80 -11.85 -12.32
N ASP A 316 15.77 -12.51 -12.98
CA ASP A 316 16.70 -11.85 -13.91
C ASP A 316 15.96 -11.17 -15.06
N VAL A 317 14.90 -11.84 -15.55
CA VAL A 317 14.07 -11.35 -16.65
C VAL A 317 13.24 -10.13 -16.25
N ARG A 318 12.86 -10.04 -14.98
CA ARG A 318 11.97 -8.99 -14.46
C ARG A 318 12.71 -7.82 -13.80
N GLU A 319 14.05 -7.88 -13.72
CA GLU A 319 14.82 -6.76 -13.20
C GLU A 319 14.65 -5.52 -14.09
N GLY A 320 14.22 -4.40 -13.49
CA GLY A 320 14.02 -3.13 -14.16
C GLY A 320 12.74 -3.03 -15.02
N ILE A 321 11.85 -4.03 -14.96
CA ILE A 321 10.59 -3.98 -15.70
C ILE A 321 9.56 -3.07 -15.00
N THR A 322 8.88 -2.25 -15.79
CA THR A 322 7.63 -1.58 -15.43
C THR A 322 6.55 -2.12 -16.33
N ALA A 323 5.50 -2.72 -15.78
CA ALA A 323 4.44 -3.36 -16.56
C ALA A 323 3.06 -3.13 -15.94
N ILE A 324 2.05 -3.07 -16.81
CA ILE A 324 0.65 -3.02 -16.42
C ILE A 324 -0.06 -4.15 -17.15
N ILE A 325 -0.82 -4.93 -16.39
CA ILE A 325 -1.63 -6.03 -16.86
C ILE A 325 -3.08 -5.71 -16.51
N SER A 326 -3.90 -5.47 -17.53
CA SER A 326 -5.32 -5.22 -17.38
C SER A 326 -6.08 -6.34 -18.08
N VAL A 327 -6.90 -7.06 -17.32
CA VAL A 327 -7.77 -8.09 -17.87
C VAL A 327 -9.24 -7.71 -17.70
N LYS A 328 -10.04 -7.99 -18.71
CA LYS A 328 -11.48 -7.80 -18.72
C LYS A 328 -12.14 -9.17 -18.75
N VAL A 329 -12.71 -9.58 -17.63
CA VAL A 329 -13.25 -10.92 -17.40
C VAL A 329 -14.74 -10.80 -17.10
N PRO A 330 -15.63 -11.56 -17.77
CA PRO A 330 -17.07 -11.48 -17.55
C PRO A 330 -17.46 -11.85 -16.11
N ASP A 331 -16.96 -12.97 -15.59
CA ASP A 331 -17.25 -13.47 -14.23
C ASP A 331 -15.95 -13.79 -13.48
N PRO A 332 -15.20 -12.77 -13.00
CA PRO A 332 -13.95 -12.99 -12.30
C PRO A 332 -14.18 -13.49 -10.87
N LYS A 333 -13.34 -14.43 -10.44
CA LYS A 333 -13.32 -14.98 -9.08
C LYS A 333 -12.14 -14.39 -8.31
N PHE A 334 -12.43 -13.91 -7.09
CA PHE A 334 -11.43 -13.34 -6.18
C PHE A 334 -11.27 -14.14 -4.91
N SER A 335 -10.13 -14.01 -4.24
CA SER A 335 -9.86 -14.70 -2.97
C SER A 335 -10.66 -14.13 -1.79
N SER A 336 -11.10 -12.87 -1.87
CA SER A 336 -11.80 -12.16 -0.79
C SER A 336 -12.76 -11.10 -1.35
N GLN A 337 -13.59 -10.53 -0.49
CA GLN A 337 -14.51 -9.44 -0.83
C GLN A 337 -13.76 -8.16 -1.24
N THR A 338 -12.57 -7.94 -0.73
CA THR A 338 -11.70 -6.79 -1.08
C THR A 338 -11.07 -6.90 -2.47
N LYS A 339 -11.23 -8.04 -3.16
CA LYS A 339 -10.80 -8.29 -4.55
C LYS A 339 -9.29 -8.14 -4.77
N GLU A 340 -8.47 -8.34 -3.75
CA GLU A 340 -7.02 -8.10 -3.81
C GLU A 340 -6.26 -9.11 -4.66
N LYS A 341 -6.83 -10.31 -4.88
CA LYS A 341 -6.21 -11.38 -5.68
C LYS A 341 -7.19 -12.05 -6.61
N LEU A 342 -6.86 -12.10 -7.91
CA LEU A 342 -7.63 -12.86 -8.91
C LEU A 342 -7.30 -14.35 -8.83
N VAL A 343 -8.34 -15.21 -8.77
CA VAL A 343 -8.18 -16.67 -8.68
C VAL A 343 -8.84 -17.45 -9.84
N SER A 344 -9.38 -16.75 -10.83
CA SER A 344 -9.93 -17.36 -12.07
C SER A 344 -8.84 -18.09 -12.83
N SER A 345 -8.82 -19.42 -12.79
CA SER A 345 -7.72 -20.26 -13.35
C SER A 345 -7.57 -20.14 -14.87
N GLU A 346 -8.67 -19.97 -15.59
CA GLU A 346 -8.72 -19.80 -17.04
C GLU A 346 -7.92 -18.57 -17.53
N VAL A 347 -7.86 -17.51 -16.72
CA VAL A 347 -7.18 -16.25 -17.08
C VAL A 347 -5.67 -16.44 -17.24
N GLU A 348 -5.06 -17.33 -16.46
CA GLU A 348 -3.62 -17.61 -16.54
C GLU A 348 -3.21 -18.08 -17.94
N SER A 349 -3.96 -19.03 -18.51
CA SER A 349 -3.68 -19.59 -19.83
C SER A 349 -3.91 -18.56 -20.94
N VAL A 350 -4.99 -17.77 -20.86
CA VAL A 350 -5.33 -16.75 -21.84
C VAL A 350 -4.24 -15.66 -21.87
N VAL A 351 -3.88 -15.10 -20.71
CA VAL A 351 -2.80 -14.10 -20.61
C VAL A 351 -1.49 -14.67 -21.15
N SER A 352 -1.14 -15.92 -20.78
CA SER A 352 0.09 -16.56 -21.25
C SER A 352 0.11 -16.72 -22.78
N THR A 353 -1.02 -17.10 -23.39
CA THR A 353 -1.13 -17.29 -24.84
C THR A 353 -1.03 -15.97 -25.58
N VAL A 354 -1.86 -15.00 -25.21
CA VAL A 354 -1.89 -13.67 -25.82
C VAL A 354 -0.52 -13.00 -25.72
N PHE A 355 0.04 -12.93 -24.51
CA PHE A 355 1.32 -12.29 -24.30
C PHE A 355 2.45 -12.98 -25.08
N SER A 356 2.53 -14.32 -25.03
CA SER A 356 3.59 -15.05 -25.75
C SER A 356 3.56 -14.78 -27.25
N LYS A 357 2.37 -14.74 -27.85
CA LYS A 357 2.21 -14.48 -29.29
C LYS A 357 2.76 -13.10 -29.65
N TYR A 358 2.17 -12.05 -29.08
CA TYR A 358 2.51 -10.66 -29.44
C TYR A 358 3.92 -10.27 -29.02
N PHE A 359 4.40 -10.76 -27.89
CA PHE A 359 5.76 -10.45 -27.46
C PHE A 359 6.84 -11.16 -28.29
N ASN A 360 6.60 -12.39 -28.77
CA ASN A 360 7.49 -13.01 -29.75
C ASN A 360 7.55 -12.23 -31.08
N GLU A 361 6.41 -11.78 -31.59
CA GLU A 361 6.34 -10.92 -32.78
C GLU A 361 7.15 -9.64 -32.56
N TYR A 362 6.94 -8.94 -31.43
CA TYR A 362 7.67 -7.73 -31.08
C TYR A 362 9.18 -7.92 -31.05
N LEU A 363 9.69 -8.98 -30.42
CA LEU A 363 11.13 -9.25 -30.33
C LEU A 363 11.76 -9.50 -31.71
N LEU A 364 11.01 -10.10 -32.64
CA LEU A 364 11.47 -10.33 -34.01
C LEU A 364 11.45 -9.05 -34.86
N GLU A 365 10.45 -8.21 -34.68
CA GLU A 365 10.27 -6.97 -35.42
C GLU A 365 11.19 -5.85 -34.91
N ASN A 366 11.58 -5.89 -33.62
CA ASN A 366 12.38 -4.87 -32.95
C ASN A 366 13.72 -5.42 -32.44
N PRO A 367 14.65 -5.83 -33.31
CA PRO A 367 15.89 -6.49 -32.88
C PRO A 367 16.79 -5.63 -32.00
N LYS A 368 16.74 -4.29 -32.11
CA LYS A 368 17.50 -3.38 -31.24
C LYS A 368 17.00 -3.47 -29.81
N ASP A 369 15.69 -3.40 -29.61
CA ASP A 369 15.07 -3.53 -28.30
C ASP A 369 15.28 -4.91 -27.71
N ALA A 370 15.11 -5.95 -28.52
CA ALA A 370 15.35 -7.33 -28.11
C ALA A 370 16.77 -7.52 -27.58
N MET A 371 17.77 -6.90 -28.24
CA MET A 371 19.18 -6.94 -27.80
C MET A 371 19.42 -6.08 -26.55
N ALA A 372 18.75 -4.94 -26.39
CA ALA A 372 18.84 -4.11 -25.19
C ALA A 372 18.24 -4.84 -23.98
N ILE A 373 17.06 -5.45 -24.14
CA ILE A 373 16.40 -6.29 -23.12
C ILE A 373 17.31 -7.48 -22.77
N TYR A 374 17.88 -8.17 -23.76
CA TYR A 374 18.84 -9.23 -23.53
C TYR A 374 20.03 -8.77 -22.68
N GLY A 375 20.62 -7.61 -23.04
CA GLY A 375 21.74 -7.03 -22.28
C GLY A 375 21.39 -6.82 -20.80
N LYS A 376 20.22 -6.25 -20.51
CA LYS A 376 19.73 -6.03 -19.15
C LYS A 376 19.54 -7.34 -18.39
N VAL A 377 18.88 -8.34 -19.01
CA VAL A 377 18.65 -9.67 -18.42
C VAL A 377 19.95 -10.41 -18.16
N ALA A 378 20.91 -10.35 -19.10
CA ALA A 378 22.22 -10.99 -18.94
C ALA A 378 23.02 -10.34 -17.80
N GLU A 379 22.96 -9.01 -17.69
CA GLU A 379 23.61 -8.28 -16.61
C GLU A 379 23.00 -8.64 -15.24
N ALA A 380 21.67 -8.74 -15.14
CA ALA A 380 20.97 -9.17 -13.93
C ALA A 380 21.39 -10.59 -13.51
N ALA A 381 21.43 -11.54 -14.46
CA ALA A 381 21.86 -12.91 -14.20
C ALA A 381 23.31 -13.01 -13.72
N LEU A 382 24.22 -12.24 -14.33
CA LEU A 382 25.63 -12.17 -13.91
C LEU A 382 25.76 -11.58 -12.49
N ALA A 383 25.00 -10.54 -12.18
CA ALA A 383 24.98 -9.95 -10.86
C ALA A 383 24.46 -10.92 -9.79
N ARG A 384 23.38 -11.65 -10.09
CA ARG A 384 22.85 -12.69 -9.21
C ARG A 384 23.87 -13.80 -8.97
N GLU A 385 24.54 -14.26 -10.02
CA GLU A 385 25.58 -15.28 -9.87
C GLU A 385 26.77 -14.79 -9.06
N ALA A 386 27.22 -13.55 -9.25
CA ALA A 386 28.26 -12.93 -8.46
C ALA A 386 27.84 -12.82 -6.98
N ALA A 387 26.59 -12.40 -6.71
CA ALA A 387 26.03 -12.35 -5.37
C ALA A 387 25.98 -13.74 -4.73
N ARG A 388 25.58 -14.79 -5.46
CA ARG A 388 25.58 -16.18 -4.98
C ARG A 388 26.99 -16.64 -4.61
N LYS A 389 27.97 -16.39 -5.46
CA LYS A 389 29.39 -16.72 -5.18
C LYS A 389 29.90 -15.97 -3.94
N ALA A 390 29.58 -14.70 -3.79
CA ALA A 390 29.95 -13.92 -2.61
C ALA A 390 29.32 -14.49 -1.32
N ARG A 391 28.04 -14.89 -1.35
CA ARG A 391 27.35 -15.57 -0.23
C ARG A 391 28.03 -16.90 0.11
N GLU A 392 28.34 -17.74 -0.88
CA GLU A 392 29.03 -19.02 -0.67
C GLU A 392 30.42 -18.83 -0.06
N MET A 393 31.18 -17.83 -0.49
CA MET A 393 32.49 -17.50 0.08
C MET A 393 32.36 -17.03 1.54
N THR A 394 31.36 -16.21 1.84
CA THR A 394 31.07 -15.74 3.21
C THR A 394 30.64 -16.91 4.09
N ARG A 395 29.83 -17.84 3.57
CA ARG A 395 29.39 -19.06 4.28
C ARG A 395 30.56 -20.02 4.51
N ARG A 396 31.45 -20.21 3.53
CA ARG A 396 32.66 -21.04 3.71
C ARG A 396 33.64 -20.43 4.73
N LYS A 397 33.82 -19.11 4.75
CA LYS A 397 34.58 -18.43 5.79
C LYS A 397 33.91 -18.57 7.17
N GLY A 398 32.56 -18.54 7.24
CA GLY A 398 31.83 -18.75 8.49
C GLY A 398 31.83 -20.19 9.01
N VAL A 399 32.07 -21.20 8.17
CA VAL A 399 32.19 -22.62 8.58
C VAL A 399 33.58 -22.90 9.15
N LEU A 400 34.60 -22.14 8.77
CA LEU A 400 35.95 -22.20 9.34
C LEU A 400 36.09 -21.35 10.62
N GLU A 401 35.26 -20.32 10.82
CA GLU A 401 35.06 -19.62 12.08
C GLU A 401 33.85 -20.23 12.79
N ILE A 402 34.07 -21.34 13.48
CA ILE A 402 33.07 -22.07 14.26
C ILE A 402 32.24 -21.08 15.11
N ALA A 403 30.94 -21.04 14.83
CA ALA A 403 29.88 -20.47 15.67
C ALA A 403 30.07 -19.02 16.18
N GLY A 404 30.44 -18.07 15.32
CA GLY A 404 30.61 -16.69 15.74
C GLY A 404 29.45 -15.78 15.31
N LEU A 405 28.54 -15.47 16.22
CA LEU A 405 27.72 -14.25 16.14
C LEU A 405 28.66 -13.06 15.89
N PRO A 406 28.18 -12.00 15.18
CA PRO A 406 29.02 -10.83 14.93
C PRO A 406 29.62 -10.31 16.22
N GLY A 407 30.94 -10.10 16.28
CA GLY A 407 31.64 -9.69 17.52
C GLY A 407 31.13 -8.40 18.16
N LYS A 408 30.34 -7.63 17.40
CA LYS A 408 29.64 -6.42 17.88
C LYS A 408 28.30 -6.73 18.55
N LEU A 409 27.68 -7.86 18.28
CA LEU A 409 26.38 -8.23 18.86
C LEU A 409 26.55 -8.60 20.32
N ALA A 410 25.88 -7.89 21.21
CA ALA A 410 25.65 -8.32 22.57
C ALA A 410 24.32 -9.08 22.62
N ASP A 411 24.38 -10.41 22.47
CA ASP A 411 23.19 -11.26 22.41
C ASP A 411 22.47 -11.40 23.75
N CYS A 412 21.19 -11.80 23.71
CA CYS A 412 20.42 -12.14 24.90
C CYS A 412 20.55 -13.62 25.25
N GLN A 413 20.13 -13.99 26.46
CA GLN A 413 20.17 -15.37 26.97
C GLN A 413 18.96 -16.18 26.47
N GLU A 414 17.82 -15.52 26.23
CA GLU A 414 16.61 -16.15 25.75
C GLU A 414 16.81 -16.68 24.33
N LYS A 415 16.27 -17.86 24.06
CA LYS A 415 16.34 -18.51 22.75
C LYS A 415 15.00 -18.58 22.04
N ASP A 416 13.90 -18.35 22.76
CA ASP A 416 12.59 -18.21 22.16
C ASP A 416 12.50 -16.86 21.46
N PRO A 417 12.35 -16.83 20.11
CA PRO A 417 12.26 -15.58 19.37
C PRO A 417 11.08 -14.70 19.79
N THR A 418 9.99 -15.31 20.27
CA THR A 418 8.76 -14.59 20.67
C THR A 418 8.98 -13.76 21.94
N LEU A 419 9.93 -14.18 22.77
CA LEU A 419 10.32 -13.53 24.03
C LEU A 419 11.58 -12.67 23.89
N SER A 420 12.22 -12.70 22.72
CA SER A 420 13.49 -12.02 22.46
C SER A 420 13.31 -10.78 21.61
N GLU A 421 14.11 -9.76 21.89
CA GLU A 421 14.13 -8.52 21.14
C GLU A 421 15.56 -8.03 20.89
N ILE A 422 15.78 -7.38 19.73
CA ILE A 422 17.06 -6.79 19.37
C ILE A 422 16.91 -5.30 19.15
N TYR A 423 17.82 -4.52 19.75
CA TYR A 423 17.97 -3.10 19.49
C TYR A 423 19.09 -2.89 18.48
N ILE A 424 18.76 -2.28 17.37
CA ILE A 424 19.72 -1.78 16.38
C ILE A 424 20.03 -0.34 16.76
N VAL A 425 21.24 -0.12 17.24
CA VAL A 425 21.63 1.16 17.87
C VAL A 425 22.65 1.89 17.01
N GLU A 426 22.48 3.18 16.87
CA GLU A 426 23.43 4.04 16.15
C GLU A 426 24.69 4.26 16.97
N GLY A 427 25.83 3.90 16.38
CA GLY A 427 27.16 4.15 16.92
C GLY A 427 27.57 3.30 18.12
N ASP A 428 28.85 3.33 18.43
CA ASP A 428 29.44 2.56 19.53
C ASP A 428 29.16 3.21 20.91
N SER A 429 28.95 4.55 20.97
CA SER A 429 28.70 5.29 22.22
C SER A 429 27.34 4.92 22.82
N ALA A 430 26.27 5.14 22.07
CA ALA A 430 24.92 4.75 22.49
C ALA A 430 24.80 3.22 22.65
N GLY A 431 25.47 2.45 21.77
CA GLY A 431 25.58 1.00 21.89
C GLY A 431 26.24 0.55 23.20
N GLY A 432 27.21 1.31 23.72
CA GLY A 432 27.84 1.07 25.02
C GLY A 432 26.88 1.25 26.19
N SER A 433 26.17 2.38 26.24
CA SER A 433 25.15 2.65 27.25
C SER A 433 24.00 1.62 27.20
N ALA A 434 23.51 1.28 25.99
CA ALA A 434 22.48 0.28 25.78
C ALA A 434 22.91 -1.12 26.26
N LYS A 435 24.16 -1.54 25.96
CA LYS A 435 24.71 -2.82 26.44
C LYS A 435 24.77 -2.92 27.95
N GLN A 436 25.04 -1.81 28.64
CA GLN A 436 25.08 -1.76 30.10
C GLN A 436 23.70 -1.72 30.72
N GLY A 437 22.77 -0.93 30.14
CA GLY A 437 21.43 -0.72 30.68
C GLY A 437 20.43 -1.85 30.37
N ARG A 438 20.66 -2.69 29.36
CA ARG A 438 19.71 -3.70 28.87
C ARG A 438 19.36 -4.80 29.88
N ASN A 439 18.22 -5.41 29.72
CA ASN A 439 17.93 -6.70 30.32
C ASN A 439 18.61 -7.82 29.51
N ARG A 440 19.68 -8.40 30.08
CA ARG A 440 20.46 -9.44 29.40
C ARG A 440 19.70 -10.73 29.12
N LYS A 441 18.59 -10.95 29.81
CA LYS A 441 17.78 -12.15 29.61
C LYS A 441 17.16 -12.16 28.20
N ASN A 442 16.51 -11.09 27.78
CA ASN A 442 15.68 -11.05 26.57
C ASN A 442 16.02 -9.93 25.58
N GLN A 443 16.95 -9.01 25.92
CA GLN A 443 17.34 -7.90 25.04
C GLN A 443 18.75 -8.08 24.47
N ALA A 444 18.86 -8.09 23.14
CA ALA A 444 20.11 -8.05 22.41
C ALA A 444 20.39 -6.63 21.90
N ILE A 445 21.68 -6.25 21.79
CA ILE A 445 22.12 -4.96 21.27
C ILE A 445 23.08 -5.16 20.12
N LEU A 446 22.77 -4.52 19.00
CA LEU A 446 23.60 -4.48 17.80
C LEU A 446 23.96 -3.03 17.44
N PRO A 447 25.15 -2.54 17.78
CA PRO A 447 25.61 -1.24 17.31
C PRO A 447 25.94 -1.28 15.82
N LEU A 448 25.49 -0.28 15.07
CA LEU A 448 25.87 -0.05 13.68
C LEU A 448 26.89 1.08 13.59
N LYS A 449 27.92 0.93 12.77
CA LYS A 449 28.90 1.98 12.50
C LYS A 449 28.45 2.84 11.30
N GLY A 450 27.68 3.88 11.59
CA GLY A 450 27.26 4.84 10.58
C GLY A 450 26.17 4.35 9.63
N LYS A 451 26.04 5.04 8.50
CA LYS A 451 25.00 4.80 7.51
C LYS A 451 25.23 3.49 6.76
N ILE A 452 24.20 2.65 6.68
CA ILE A 452 24.24 1.46 5.83
C ILE A 452 24.08 1.85 4.36
N ILE A 453 24.44 0.93 3.47
CA ILE A 453 24.26 1.16 2.02
C ILE A 453 22.78 1.35 1.69
N ASN A 454 22.48 2.33 0.83
CA ASN A 454 21.13 2.52 0.32
C ASN A 454 20.78 1.42 -0.71
N VAL A 455 19.92 0.50 -0.30
CA VAL A 455 19.52 -0.66 -1.11
C VAL A 455 18.56 -0.32 -2.25
N GLU A 456 17.97 0.88 -2.25
CA GLU A 456 17.16 1.37 -3.36
C GLU A 456 18.03 1.67 -4.59
N LYS A 457 19.28 2.15 -4.35
CA LYS A 457 20.25 2.55 -5.39
C LYS A 457 21.29 1.49 -5.71
N ALA A 458 21.47 0.51 -4.82
CA ALA A 458 22.58 -0.42 -4.92
C ALA A 458 22.10 -1.79 -5.41
N ARG A 459 22.88 -2.38 -6.32
CA ARG A 459 22.68 -3.77 -6.74
C ARG A 459 22.94 -4.72 -5.58
N ILE A 460 22.27 -5.86 -5.59
CA ILE A 460 22.30 -6.86 -4.52
C ILE A 460 23.72 -7.37 -4.19
N ASP A 461 24.60 -7.49 -5.18
CA ASP A 461 26.00 -7.89 -4.98
C ASP A 461 26.76 -6.88 -4.11
N LYS A 462 26.55 -5.58 -4.31
CA LYS A 462 27.14 -4.52 -3.47
C LYS A 462 26.52 -4.50 -2.07
N VAL A 463 25.21 -4.73 -1.97
CA VAL A 463 24.48 -4.81 -0.70
C VAL A 463 25.08 -5.94 0.17
N LEU A 464 25.28 -7.12 -0.43
CA LEU A 464 25.87 -8.27 0.26
C LEU A 464 27.37 -8.11 0.56
N GLY A 465 28.06 -7.25 -0.18
CA GLY A 465 29.47 -6.87 0.10
C GLY A 465 29.62 -5.93 1.29
N SER A 466 28.54 -5.30 1.77
CA SER A 466 28.56 -4.39 2.92
C SER A 466 28.73 -5.17 4.23
N GLN A 467 29.71 -4.75 5.04
CA GLN A 467 30.00 -5.38 6.33
C GLN A 467 28.84 -5.19 7.32
N GLU A 468 28.22 -4.03 7.32
CA GLU A 468 27.09 -3.70 8.20
C GLU A 468 25.85 -4.54 7.85
N VAL A 469 25.55 -4.67 6.56
CA VAL A 469 24.44 -5.54 6.07
C VAL A 469 24.74 -7.01 6.40
N GLY A 470 25.95 -7.48 6.16
CA GLY A 470 26.37 -8.84 6.54
C GLY A 470 26.24 -9.11 8.03
N THR A 471 26.49 -8.10 8.86
CA THR A 471 26.33 -8.16 10.32
C THR A 471 24.86 -8.26 10.73
N LEU A 472 23.98 -7.46 10.10
CA LEU A 472 22.52 -7.52 10.31
C LEU A 472 21.95 -8.90 9.94
N ILE A 473 22.29 -9.40 8.75
CA ILE A 473 21.82 -10.72 8.27
C ILE A 473 22.22 -11.84 9.25
N LYS A 474 23.47 -11.84 9.70
CA LYS A 474 23.98 -12.83 10.67
C LYS A 474 23.30 -12.70 12.04
N ALA A 475 23.06 -11.48 12.52
CA ALA A 475 22.40 -11.23 13.80
C ALA A 475 20.94 -11.72 13.79
N LEU A 476 20.21 -11.45 12.72
CA LEU A 476 18.79 -11.83 12.58
C LEU A 476 18.61 -13.33 12.29
N GLY A 477 19.53 -13.96 11.58
CA GLY A 477 19.55 -15.41 11.36
C GLY A 477 18.59 -15.94 10.28
N CYS A 478 17.74 -15.11 9.70
CA CYS A 478 16.68 -15.49 8.75
C CYS A 478 17.09 -15.45 7.27
N GLY A 479 18.36 -15.12 6.95
CA GLY A 479 18.81 -14.99 5.56
C GLY A 479 18.36 -13.68 4.91
N ILE A 480 18.51 -13.57 3.59
CA ILE A 480 18.15 -12.38 2.79
C ILE A 480 17.75 -12.76 1.37
N GLY A 481 16.83 -12.01 0.78
CA GLY A 481 16.36 -12.22 -0.60
C GLY A 481 15.42 -13.43 -0.72
N LYS A 482 14.84 -13.64 -1.91
CA LYS A 482 13.76 -14.61 -2.11
C LYS A 482 14.17 -16.08 -1.94
N GLU A 483 15.44 -16.42 -2.15
CA GLU A 483 15.90 -17.83 -2.12
C GLU A 483 16.34 -18.31 -0.73
N ASP A 484 16.97 -17.42 0.06
CA ASP A 484 17.60 -17.77 1.33
C ASP A 484 16.84 -17.24 2.56
N PHE A 485 15.86 -16.36 2.34
CA PHE A 485 15.07 -15.79 3.44
C PHE A 485 14.05 -16.80 3.97
N ASP A 486 14.09 -17.00 5.26
CA ASP A 486 13.18 -17.89 5.98
C ASP A 486 12.78 -17.22 7.29
N ILE A 487 11.57 -16.71 7.35
CA ILE A 487 11.03 -15.95 8.50
C ILE A 487 10.98 -16.82 9.77
N GLU A 488 10.80 -18.14 9.64
CA GLU A 488 10.73 -19.06 10.78
C GLU A 488 12.10 -19.21 11.49
N LYS A 489 13.19 -18.76 10.86
CA LYS A 489 14.53 -18.70 11.44
C LYS A 489 14.85 -17.35 12.09
N LEU A 490 13.90 -16.41 12.11
CA LEU A 490 14.10 -15.11 12.74
C LEU A 490 14.35 -15.29 14.24
N ARG A 491 15.46 -14.72 14.72
CA ARG A 491 15.92 -14.90 16.12
C ARG A 491 15.24 -13.95 17.12
N TYR A 492 14.62 -12.89 16.65
CA TYR A 492 14.01 -11.86 17.50
C TYR A 492 12.69 -11.39 16.87
N HIS A 493 11.58 -11.60 17.57
CA HIS A 493 10.28 -11.15 17.06
C HIS A 493 10.00 -9.66 17.28
N ARG A 494 10.91 -8.95 17.97
CA ARG A 494 10.91 -7.47 18.03
C ARG A 494 12.28 -6.96 17.62
N ILE A 495 12.29 -6.24 16.50
CA ILE A 495 13.48 -5.57 15.96
C ILE A 495 13.24 -4.08 16.16
N ILE A 496 13.98 -3.47 17.08
CA ILE A 496 13.76 -2.10 17.53
C ILE A 496 14.88 -1.23 16.98
N ILE A 497 14.52 -0.30 16.10
CA ILE A 497 15.46 0.69 15.57
C ILE A 497 15.55 1.83 16.58
N MET A 498 16.76 2.08 17.08
CA MET A 498 17.04 3.09 18.10
C MET A 498 18.18 3.98 17.61
N THR A 499 17.81 5.11 17.00
CA THR A 499 18.72 6.11 16.41
C THR A 499 18.62 7.43 17.16
N ASP A 500 19.62 8.27 16.99
CA ASP A 500 19.65 9.63 17.55
C ASP A 500 18.51 10.49 17.01
N ALA A 501 18.10 11.50 17.78
CA ALA A 501 17.02 12.42 17.39
C ALA A 501 17.53 13.59 16.53
N ASP A 502 18.45 13.31 15.63
CA ASP A 502 19.04 14.27 14.71
C ASP A 502 18.80 13.86 13.24
N VAL A 503 19.30 14.67 12.30
CA VAL A 503 19.15 14.44 10.87
C VAL A 503 19.86 13.16 10.40
N ASP A 504 20.99 12.82 11.01
CA ASP A 504 21.76 11.62 10.66
C ASP A 504 21.06 10.36 11.17
N GLY A 505 20.55 10.37 12.41
CA GLY A 505 19.76 9.29 12.96
C GLY A 505 18.45 9.04 12.19
N SER A 506 17.79 10.10 11.75
CA SER A 506 16.61 10.01 10.88
C SER A 506 16.95 9.38 9.53
N HIS A 507 18.11 9.70 8.96
CA HIS A 507 18.57 9.08 7.71
C HIS A 507 18.94 7.60 7.91
N ILE A 508 19.62 7.23 8.99
CA ILE A 508 19.96 5.84 9.32
C ILE A 508 18.67 5.02 9.49
N ARG A 509 17.67 5.55 10.19
CA ARG A 509 16.36 4.93 10.34
C ARG A 509 15.70 4.69 8.99
N THR A 510 15.70 5.67 8.10
CA THR A 510 15.12 5.53 6.76
C THR A 510 15.86 4.48 5.92
N LEU A 511 17.20 4.44 5.98
CA LEU A 511 18.00 3.41 5.31
C LEU A 511 17.69 2.00 5.83
N LEU A 512 17.53 1.83 7.14
CA LEU A 512 17.15 0.55 7.75
C LEU A 512 15.75 0.12 7.33
N LEU A 513 14.77 1.03 7.33
CA LEU A 513 13.42 0.75 6.87
C LEU A 513 13.42 0.35 5.39
N THR A 514 14.16 1.05 4.55
CA THR A 514 14.34 0.69 3.13
C THR A 514 14.94 -0.70 2.98
N PHE A 515 15.97 -1.02 3.77
CA PHE A 515 16.60 -2.34 3.77
C PHE A 515 15.62 -3.45 4.14
N PHE A 516 14.88 -3.32 5.24
CA PHE A 516 13.89 -4.32 5.66
C PHE A 516 12.77 -4.45 4.63
N TYR A 517 12.22 -3.35 4.15
CA TYR A 517 11.15 -3.36 3.16
C TYR A 517 11.56 -4.03 1.84
N ARG A 518 12.76 -3.75 1.32
CA ARG A 518 13.23 -4.28 0.02
C ARG A 518 13.78 -5.70 0.10
N GLN A 519 14.44 -6.04 1.20
CA GLN A 519 15.23 -7.27 1.29
C GLN A 519 14.65 -8.32 2.23
N MET A 520 13.79 -7.93 3.17
CA MET A 520 13.19 -8.79 4.20
C MET A 520 11.72 -8.39 4.44
N PHE A 521 10.93 -8.29 3.37
CA PHE A 521 9.56 -7.75 3.38
C PHE A 521 8.67 -8.39 4.46
N GLU A 522 8.69 -9.71 4.61
CA GLU A 522 7.86 -10.41 5.60
C GLU A 522 8.12 -9.99 7.05
N ILE A 523 9.32 -9.49 7.38
CA ILE A 523 9.61 -8.97 8.72
C ILE A 523 8.77 -7.70 8.99
N VAL A 524 8.59 -6.85 7.98
CA VAL A 524 7.78 -5.64 8.10
C VAL A 524 6.30 -6.00 8.07
N ASP A 525 5.90 -6.84 7.13
CA ASP A 525 4.51 -7.26 6.91
C ASP A 525 3.92 -7.98 8.14
N ARG A 526 4.71 -8.83 8.81
CA ARG A 526 4.31 -9.48 10.06
C ARG A 526 4.43 -8.58 11.30
N GLY A 527 4.84 -7.31 11.16
CA GLY A 527 4.89 -6.32 12.25
C GLY A 527 6.00 -6.54 13.27
N HIS A 528 7.16 -7.06 12.85
CA HIS A 528 8.32 -7.29 13.74
C HIS A 528 9.21 -6.05 13.89
N ILE A 529 9.00 -4.97 13.10
CA ILE A 529 9.81 -3.74 13.15
C ILE A 529 9.17 -2.70 14.05
N TYR A 530 9.98 -2.13 14.93
CA TYR A 530 9.60 -1.06 15.84
C TYR A 530 10.62 0.07 15.79
N ILE A 531 10.17 1.29 16.06
CA ILE A 531 10.99 2.49 16.24
C ILE A 531 10.91 2.88 17.71
N ALA A 532 12.05 2.96 18.39
CA ALA A 532 12.11 3.48 19.75
C ALA A 532 11.86 4.99 19.76
N LEU A 533 11.12 5.46 20.74
CA LEU A 533 10.78 6.87 20.92
C LEU A 533 11.35 7.37 22.26
N PRO A 534 12.67 7.67 22.32
CA PRO A 534 13.28 8.25 23.52
C PRO A 534 12.70 9.64 23.80
N PRO A 535 12.75 10.12 25.06
CA PRO A 535 12.37 11.49 25.37
C PRO A 535 13.38 12.48 24.79
N LEU A 536 12.88 13.62 24.33
CA LEU A 536 13.71 14.72 23.79
C LEU A 536 14.22 15.66 24.90
N TYR A 537 13.49 15.75 26.02
CA TYR A 537 13.80 16.70 27.09
C TYR A 537 13.80 16.02 28.45
N LYS A 538 14.67 16.51 29.33
CA LYS A 538 14.65 16.28 30.77
C LYS A 538 14.50 17.62 31.46
N ILE A 539 13.44 17.79 32.25
CA ILE A 539 13.16 18.97 33.05
C ILE A 539 13.46 18.62 34.49
N THR A 540 14.37 19.36 35.13
CA THR A 540 14.83 19.06 36.48
C THR A 540 14.57 20.28 37.38
N LYS A 541 14.10 20.02 38.60
CA LYS A 541 13.97 21.01 39.65
C LYS A 541 14.43 20.42 40.98
N GLY A 542 15.65 20.75 41.39
CA GLY A 542 16.27 20.19 42.57
C GLY A 542 16.50 18.67 42.44
N LYS A 543 15.73 17.84 43.16
CA LYS A 543 15.82 16.37 43.10
C LYS A 543 14.73 15.75 42.21
N GLU A 544 13.73 16.52 41.84
CA GLU A 544 12.63 16.05 41.01
C GLU A 544 12.96 16.27 39.53
N PHE A 545 12.57 15.35 38.69
CA PHE A 545 12.73 15.47 37.24
C PHE A 545 11.56 14.80 36.51
N VAL A 546 11.29 15.29 35.30
CA VAL A 546 10.28 14.73 34.38
C VAL A 546 10.93 14.65 32.99
N TYR A 547 10.63 13.57 32.26
CA TYR A 547 10.99 13.45 30.86
C TYR A 547 9.82 13.89 29.97
N ALA A 548 10.12 14.63 28.90
CA ALA A 548 9.15 15.05 27.90
C ALA A 548 9.56 14.60 26.50
N SER A 549 8.58 14.14 25.74
CA SER A 549 8.80 13.57 24.41
C SER A 549 8.68 14.60 23.28
N ASP A 550 8.04 15.74 23.58
CA ASP A 550 7.78 16.81 22.63
C ASP A 550 7.79 18.17 23.32
N GLU A 551 7.70 19.23 22.51
CA GLU A 551 7.74 20.62 22.97
C GLU A 551 6.55 20.95 23.89
N GLN A 552 5.35 20.42 23.60
CA GLN A 552 4.15 20.68 24.38
C GLN A 552 4.28 20.10 25.79
N GLN A 553 4.73 18.85 25.92
CA GLN A 553 4.96 18.21 27.22
C GLN A 553 6.06 18.92 28.02
N LYS A 554 7.10 19.42 27.32
CA LYS A 554 8.14 20.24 27.97
C LYS A 554 7.54 21.52 28.55
N GLU A 555 6.75 22.26 27.78
CA GLU A 555 6.10 23.50 28.28
C GLU A 555 5.18 23.23 29.46
N ASP A 556 4.40 22.15 29.40
CA ASP A 556 3.47 21.80 30.48
C ASP A 556 4.23 21.43 31.74
N ALA A 557 5.30 20.66 31.66
CA ALA A 557 6.17 20.33 32.79
C ALA A 557 6.87 21.58 33.36
N VAL A 558 7.34 22.49 32.52
CA VAL A 558 7.92 23.77 32.93
C VAL A 558 6.90 24.63 33.65
N LYS A 559 5.65 24.70 33.18
CA LYS A 559 4.54 25.43 33.85
C LYS A 559 4.22 24.83 35.21
N GLU A 560 4.17 23.50 35.31
CA GLU A 560 3.89 22.77 36.54
C GLU A 560 4.98 23.03 37.60
N PHE A 561 6.25 22.86 37.23
CA PHE A 561 7.37 23.13 38.14
C PHE A 561 7.50 24.62 38.49
N SER A 562 7.05 25.54 37.63
CA SER A 562 7.08 26.98 37.90
C SER A 562 6.03 27.44 38.89
N ARG A 563 4.88 26.75 39.00
CA ARG A 563 3.80 27.06 39.99
C ARG A 563 4.31 27.00 41.44
N ASN A 564 5.32 26.17 41.70
CA ASN A 564 5.93 26.01 43.03
C ASN A 564 7.22 26.83 43.23
N GLY A 565 7.38 27.98 42.50
CA GLY A 565 8.55 28.86 42.57
C GLY A 565 9.63 28.47 41.57
N GLY A 566 9.86 29.28 40.52
CA GLY A 566 10.69 28.96 39.34
C GLY A 566 12.21 28.98 39.51
N ARG A 567 12.76 29.10 40.75
CA ARG A 567 14.22 29.10 40.96
C ARG A 567 14.76 27.66 40.92
N GLY A 568 15.84 27.43 40.10
CA GLY A 568 16.51 26.14 40.03
C GLY A 568 15.89 25.15 39.02
N LEU A 569 15.08 25.64 38.09
CA LEU A 569 14.59 24.85 36.94
C LEU A 569 15.69 24.74 35.88
N GLU A 570 16.01 23.55 35.47
CA GLU A 570 16.94 23.23 34.40
C GLU A 570 16.24 22.39 33.36
N VAL A 571 16.41 22.75 32.08
CA VAL A 571 15.87 21.99 30.95
C VAL A 571 17.04 21.52 30.10
N GLN A 572 17.21 20.21 30.02
CA GLN A 572 18.22 19.56 29.18
C GLN A 572 17.52 18.98 27.95
N ARG A 573 17.98 19.34 26.75
CA ARG A 573 17.58 18.69 25.49
C ARG A 573 18.59 17.60 25.16
N TYR A 574 18.12 16.39 24.87
CA TYR A 574 18.94 15.31 24.36
C TYR A 574 19.01 15.37 22.84
N LYS A 575 20.21 15.51 22.28
CA LYS A 575 20.44 15.47 20.84
C LYS A 575 20.76 14.06 20.35
N GLY A 576 21.33 13.24 21.21
CA GLY A 576 21.68 11.85 20.90
C GLY A 576 21.57 10.93 22.10
N LEU A 577 21.35 9.65 21.82
CA LEU A 577 21.27 8.58 22.83
C LEU A 577 22.58 8.40 23.62
N GLY A 578 23.71 8.82 23.03
CA GLY A 578 25.01 8.80 23.67
C GLY A 578 25.14 9.76 24.86
N GLU A 579 24.23 10.75 24.98
CA GLU A 579 24.15 11.67 26.11
C GLU A 579 23.45 11.08 27.33
N MET A 580 22.73 9.96 27.15
CA MET A 580 22.05 9.24 28.21
C MET A 580 22.99 8.22 28.85
N ASN A 581 23.04 8.20 30.18
CA ASN A 581 23.68 7.12 30.89
C ASN A 581 22.84 5.83 30.82
N PRO A 582 23.42 4.64 31.16
CA PRO A 582 22.72 3.36 31.06
C PRO A 582 21.39 3.27 31.80
N GLU A 583 21.29 3.89 32.98
CA GLU A 583 20.06 3.90 33.79
C GLU A 583 18.98 4.77 33.16
N GLN A 584 19.34 5.94 32.64
CA GLN A 584 18.42 6.83 31.92
C GLN A 584 17.88 6.15 30.68
N LEU A 585 18.76 5.52 29.88
CA LEU A 585 18.36 4.83 28.67
C LEU A 585 17.45 3.63 28.97
N TRP A 586 17.73 2.89 30.05
CA TRP A 586 16.86 1.83 30.51
C TRP A 586 15.47 2.36 30.88
N THR A 587 15.39 3.29 31.82
CA THR A 587 14.12 3.74 32.40
C THR A 587 13.21 4.48 31.42
N THR A 588 13.78 5.08 30.37
CA THR A 588 12.99 5.88 29.39
C THR A 588 12.69 5.16 28.10
N THR A 589 13.59 4.23 27.66
CA THR A 589 13.55 3.75 26.27
C THR A 589 13.61 2.21 26.15
N MET A 590 14.17 1.51 27.14
CA MET A 590 14.38 0.07 27.04
C MET A 590 13.52 -0.76 27.99
N ASP A 591 13.06 -0.19 29.10
CA ASP A 591 12.19 -0.88 30.06
C ASP A 591 10.83 -1.18 29.43
N PRO A 592 10.42 -2.44 29.32
CA PRO A 592 9.12 -2.82 28.74
C PRO A 592 7.89 -2.16 29.38
N GLU A 593 7.98 -1.76 30.66
CA GLU A 593 6.88 -1.16 31.40
C GLU A 593 6.72 0.35 31.11
N HIS A 594 7.80 1.04 30.73
CA HIS A 594 7.82 2.49 30.61
C HIS A 594 8.18 3.01 29.22
N ARG A 595 8.79 2.15 28.36
CA ARG A 595 9.23 2.57 27.02
C ARG A 595 8.09 2.88 26.08
N ARG A 596 8.35 3.81 25.19
CA ARG A 596 7.47 4.13 24.08
C ARG A 596 8.07 3.64 22.77
N MET A 597 7.29 2.93 21.97
CA MET A 597 7.71 2.43 20.66
C MET A 597 6.57 2.62 19.66
N MET A 598 6.92 2.84 18.42
CA MET A 598 6.00 2.85 17.30
C MET A 598 6.24 1.58 16.47
N ARG A 599 5.19 0.78 16.25
CA ARG A 599 5.25 -0.33 15.31
C ARG A 599 5.21 0.20 13.89
N VAL A 600 6.00 -0.39 13.01
CA VAL A 600 5.99 -0.06 11.58
C VAL A 600 5.02 -1.00 10.89
N ASP A 601 3.96 -0.45 10.33
CA ASP A 601 2.92 -1.17 9.61
C ASP A 601 2.85 -0.67 8.15
N ILE A 602 2.63 -1.59 7.21
CA ILE A 602 2.40 -1.27 5.80
C ILE A 602 0.89 -1.19 5.60
N LYS A 603 0.36 0.02 5.43
CA LYS A 603 -1.06 0.23 5.14
C LYS A 603 -1.40 -0.05 3.68
N ASP A 604 -0.52 0.36 2.79
CA ASP A 604 -0.61 0.14 1.35
C ASP A 604 0.78 -0.14 0.78
N VAL A 605 0.92 -1.29 0.11
CA VAL A 605 2.22 -1.72 -0.46
C VAL A 605 2.65 -0.81 -1.61
N GLN A 606 1.71 -0.31 -2.40
CA GLN A 606 2.01 0.56 -3.53
C GLN A 606 2.46 1.94 -3.05
N ASP A 607 1.77 2.52 -2.06
CA ASP A 607 2.15 3.80 -1.46
C ASP A 607 3.50 3.71 -0.75
N ALA A 608 3.75 2.60 -0.04
CA ALA A 608 5.04 2.35 0.58
C ALA A 608 6.16 2.25 -0.46
N ASN A 609 5.92 1.51 -1.57
CA ASN A 609 6.87 1.37 -2.65
C ASN A 609 7.23 2.73 -3.28
N GLU A 610 6.21 3.54 -3.61
CA GLU A 610 6.37 4.88 -4.17
C GLU A 610 7.11 5.81 -3.19
N SER A 611 6.79 5.75 -1.89
CA SER A 611 7.46 6.55 -0.87
C SER A 611 8.96 6.24 -0.77
N PHE A 612 9.35 4.95 -0.77
CA PHE A 612 10.76 4.57 -0.78
C PHE A 612 11.46 4.99 -2.08
N GLU A 613 10.79 4.88 -3.23
CA GLU A 613 11.33 5.30 -4.52
C GLU A 613 11.56 6.82 -4.57
N ILE A 614 10.61 7.63 -4.09
CA ILE A 614 10.72 9.10 -4.02
C ILE A 614 11.83 9.49 -3.04
N LEU A 615 11.81 8.96 -1.83
CA LEU A 615 12.70 9.41 -0.76
C LEU A 615 14.12 8.86 -0.90
N MET A 616 14.28 7.63 -1.38
CA MET A 616 15.55 6.90 -1.37
C MET A 616 16.08 6.57 -2.77
N GLY A 617 15.28 6.77 -3.83
CA GLY A 617 15.66 6.56 -5.22
C GLY A 617 16.69 7.57 -5.75
N ASP A 618 17.12 7.40 -7.00
CA ASP A 618 18.13 8.26 -7.64
C ASP A 618 17.60 9.64 -8.02
N GLU A 619 16.29 9.76 -8.26
CA GLU A 619 15.64 10.99 -8.68
C GLU A 619 15.65 12.06 -7.56
N VAL A 620 16.17 13.23 -7.86
CA VAL A 620 16.25 14.34 -6.89
C VAL A 620 14.96 15.16 -6.88
N GLU A 621 14.36 15.41 -8.04
CA GLU A 621 13.22 16.31 -8.19
C GLU A 621 11.95 15.81 -7.48
N PRO A 622 11.54 14.52 -7.60
CA PRO A 622 10.38 14.01 -6.85
C PRO A 622 10.58 14.16 -5.33
N ARG A 623 11.81 13.96 -4.86
CA ARG A 623 12.15 14.16 -3.44
C ARG A 623 12.04 15.63 -3.05
N ARG A 624 12.50 16.55 -3.90
CA ARG A 624 12.38 17.99 -3.67
C ARG A 624 10.91 18.42 -3.65
N GLU A 625 10.11 17.97 -4.63
CA GLU A 625 8.67 18.24 -4.68
C GLU A 625 7.96 17.72 -3.42
N PHE A 626 8.33 16.50 -2.96
CA PHE A 626 7.80 15.93 -1.72
C PHE A 626 8.16 16.80 -0.50
N ILE A 627 9.41 17.26 -0.39
CA ILE A 627 9.87 18.13 0.70
C ILE A 627 9.12 19.46 0.65
N ASP A 628 9.01 20.09 -0.51
CA ASP A 628 8.32 21.38 -0.68
C ASP A 628 6.82 21.26 -0.32
N ALA A 629 6.17 20.18 -0.72
CA ALA A 629 4.76 19.92 -0.42
C ALA A 629 4.49 19.70 1.08
N ASN A 630 5.45 19.09 1.80
CA ASN A 630 5.31 18.74 3.22
C ASN A 630 6.04 19.71 4.17
N ALA A 631 6.70 20.75 3.67
CA ALA A 631 7.52 21.67 4.47
C ALA A 631 6.75 22.34 5.61
N LEU A 632 5.47 22.66 5.41
CA LEU A 632 4.61 23.30 6.44
C LEU A 632 4.13 22.32 7.52
N SER A 633 4.24 21.02 7.32
CA SER A 633 3.84 20.00 8.30
C SER A 633 4.97 19.63 9.27
N VAL A 634 6.18 20.11 9.01
CA VAL A 634 7.35 19.86 9.87
C VAL A 634 7.30 20.80 11.07
N THR A 635 7.15 20.24 12.26
CA THR A 635 7.05 20.99 13.53
C THR A 635 8.39 21.12 14.26
N ASP A 636 9.33 20.19 14.02
CA ASP A 636 10.65 20.16 14.66
C ASP A 636 11.76 20.18 13.61
N LEU A 637 12.26 21.36 13.31
CA LEU A 637 13.51 21.52 12.56
C LEU A 637 14.66 21.62 13.57
N ASP A 638 15.62 20.71 13.49
CA ASP A 638 16.89 20.82 14.20
C ASP A 638 17.75 21.84 13.44
N ILE A 639 17.56 23.14 13.73
CA ILE A 639 18.31 24.26 13.16
C ILE A 639 19.45 24.62 14.11
#